data_50490b201bc9f3588c6f355e687e640d
#
_entry.id   50490b201bc9f3588c6f355e687e640d
#
_cell.length_a   1.000
_cell.length_b   1.000
_cell.length_c   1.000
_cell.angle_alpha   90.00
_cell.angle_beta   90.00
_cell.angle_gamma   90.00
#
_symmetry.space_group_name_H-M   'P 1'
#
loop_
_entity.id
_entity.type
_entity.pdbx_description
1 polymer ?
#
loop_
_entity_poly.entity_id
_entity_poly.type
_entity_poly.pdbx_seq_one_letter_code
_entity_poly.pdbx_strand_id
1 'polypeptide(L)'
;SVVTLACNRRLTPSAKVQLVWGKGVATPSGVVGTVERRYTYQVRAPFTAEFHCERENAQAACLPIRPMQLSFNAPVPRKLAAAIRLKGAQESMSPRFDSDDEAAQADALVSSVQFAAPLSENTPYQLELPKGFKDASNRALANADSFPLKVATGGMPPLAKFAAAPFGIVERLAEGKDTPALLPVTLRNVEADLRVQGLQAGRGTAPTGKVSTLRPQEDADIIAWFRKVQQYDSFQVERKQARRDVKGPLPQVLDNDKEYVQSRMLSLLGGQAGVRTLDLPQPASADPRPFEVVGIPLTAGFHVVEIASPLLGRSLLDGRHGDGRTMVVRTSALVTNLGVHFKLGRENALAWVTTLDRGLPVPGARVRVSDCHGRELATGTTDAQGVARIEGLSSDPPLCNGPDEGGNAYFVSARHQGPDGVQDMAFTWSDWQRGIEPWRFNVPTSNDPRPDERAHTIFDRTLLRAGETVSMKHLLRSETRGGFGVPEAAPDTLAITHLGSGQQFTQPLVWRKTATGGRSAHSSFAVPPAAKLGVYEVELRSSRSDGRSLGSGQFRVEEFRLPVLEGRVGPADKAPLVNVRSVPVGVQVNYVAGGAAAQLPVRVSALVRGRYLHFDDYDTFSFGPPRVRQPASGAGEEEKPRARMPAWW
;
A
#
# COMPACT_ATOMS: atom_id res chain seq x y z
N SER A 1 8.89 -46.07 23.75
CA SER A 1 10.26 -46.05 24.27
C SER A 1 11.15 -45.36 23.25
N VAL A 2 11.94 -44.38 23.66
CA VAL A 2 12.93 -43.69 22.81
C VAL A 2 14.27 -44.39 23.00
N VAL A 3 14.94 -44.73 21.89
CA VAL A 3 16.29 -45.29 21.90
C VAL A 3 17.25 -44.15 21.54
N THR A 4 18.13 -43.80 22.46
CA THR A 4 19.17 -42.82 22.23
C THR A 4 20.46 -43.52 21.81
N LEU A 5 21.00 -43.14 20.65
CA LEU A 5 22.26 -43.64 20.13
C LEU A 5 23.33 -42.55 20.28
N ALA A 6 24.48 -42.91 20.87
CA ALA A 6 25.62 -42.02 20.96
C ALA A 6 26.83 -42.64 20.23
N CYS A 7 27.54 -41.81 19.46
CA CYS A 7 28.80 -42.25 18.84
C CYS A 7 29.90 -42.24 19.86
N ASN A 8 30.70 -43.32 19.92
CA ASN A 8 31.86 -43.45 20.81
C ASN A 8 33.10 -42.68 20.32
N ARG A 9 33.03 -42.07 19.13
CA ARG A 9 34.07 -41.21 18.55
C ARG A 9 33.48 -39.96 17.94
N ARG A 10 34.25 -38.90 17.83
CA ARG A 10 33.84 -37.70 17.10
C ARG A 10 33.76 -38.01 15.60
N LEU A 11 32.65 -37.61 14.99
CA LEU A 11 32.46 -37.72 13.56
C LEU A 11 33.12 -36.53 12.84
N THR A 12 33.67 -36.78 11.65
CA THR A 12 34.25 -35.71 10.82
C THR A 12 33.17 -34.70 10.43
N PRO A 13 33.39 -33.40 10.63
CA PRO A 13 32.45 -32.39 10.20
C PRO A 13 32.10 -32.51 8.71
N SER A 14 30.86 -32.21 8.34
CA SER A 14 30.31 -32.30 6.99
C SER A 14 30.29 -33.71 6.36
N ALA A 15 30.72 -34.75 7.07
CA ALA A 15 30.68 -36.14 6.58
C ALA A 15 29.22 -36.65 6.48
N LYS A 16 28.96 -37.50 5.50
CA LYS A 16 27.70 -38.27 5.45
C LYS A 16 27.89 -39.55 6.23
N VAL A 17 27.01 -39.83 7.17
CA VAL A 17 27.00 -41.03 8.00
C VAL A 17 25.69 -41.77 7.80
N GLN A 18 25.72 -43.08 7.86
CA GLN A 18 24.54 -43.92 7.76
C GLN A 18 24.35 -44.70 9.07
N LEU A 19 23.13 -44.59 9.60
CA LEU A 19 22.65 -45.51 10.62
C LEU A 19 21.92 -46.67 9.93
N VAL A 20 22.45 -47.86 10.09
CA VAL A 20 21.81 -49.06 9.54
C VAL A 20 21.10 -49.79 10.68
N TRP A 21 19.79 -49.85 10.59
CA TRP A 21 18.98 -50.66 11.48
C TRP A 21 18.82 -52.04 10.83
N GLY A 22 19.64 -52.99 11.24
CA GLY A 22 19.74 -54.32 10.64
C GLY A 22 18.51 -55.21 10.90
N LYS A 23 18.40 -56.25 10.11
CA LYS A 23 17.46 -57.35 10.38
C LYS A 23 17.83 -58.01 11.71
N GLY A 24 16.84 -58.50 12.45
CA GLY A 24 17.03 -59.19 13.70
C GLY A 24 17.02 -58.30 14.95
N VAL A 25 16.99 -56.98 14.81
CA VAL A 25 16.79 -56.09 15.96
C VAL A 25 15.41 -56.31 16.52
N ALA A 26 15.32 -56.72 17.77
CA ALA A 26 14.07 -57.05 18.45
C ALA A 26 13.67 -55.99 19.48
N THR A 27 12.37 -55.78 19.67
CA THR A 27 11.86 -54.98 20.78
C THR A 27 11.99 -55.77 22.11
N PRO A 28 11.90 -55.10 23.26
CA PRO A 28 11.87 -55.78 24.56
C PRO A 28 10.71 -56.80 24.69
N SER A 29 9.66 -56.66 23.88
CA SER A 29 8.51 -57.57 23.79
C SER A 29 8.76 -58.73 22.81
N GLY A 30 9.94 -58.89 22.23
CA GLY A 30 10.30 -60.02 21.35
C GLY A 30 9.88 -59.87 19.88
N VAL A 31 9.36 -58.72 19.46
CA VAL A 31 9.04 -58.48 18.05
C VAL A 31 10.33 -58.16 17.28
N VAL A 32 10.68 -59.04 16.32
CA VAL A 32 11.89 -58.97 15.53
C VAL A 32 11.67 -58.17 14.23
N GLY A 33 12.55 -57.24 13.94
CA GLY A 33 12.53 -56.50 12.67
C GLY A 33 13.01 -57.37 11.50
N THR A 34 12.18 -57.51 10.47
CA THR A 34 12.47 -58.34 9.29
C THR A 34 13.14 -57.61 8.14
N VAL A 35 13.18 -56.26 8.20
CA VAL A 35 13.67 -55.41 7.12
C VAL A 35 14.82 -54.54 7.62
N GLU A 36 15.89 -54.47 6.84
CA GLU A 36 16.96 -53.50 7.07
C GLU A 36 16.48 -52.09 6.67
N ARG A 37 16.71 -51.12 7.54
CA ARG A 37 16.43 -49.70 7.27
C ARG A 37 17.70 -48.88 7.39
N ARG A 38 17.94 -48.03 6.40
CA ARG A 38 19.10 -47.13 6.35
C ARG A 38 18.66 -45.70 6.48
N TYR A 39 19.22 -44.98 7.42
CA TYR A 39 18.97 -43.55 7.64
C TYR A 39 20.28 -42.80 7.38
N THR A 40 20.27 -41.87 6.44
CA THR A 40 21.46 -41.08 6.12
C THR A 40 21.36 -39.73 6.84
N TYR A 41 22.43 -39.40 7.56
CA TYR A 41 22.57 -38.12 8.25
C TYR A 41 23.80 -37.41 7.74
N GLN A 42 23.77 -36.08 7.75
CA GLN A 42 24.93 -35.25 7.49
C GLN A 42 25.43 -34.67 8.81
N VAL A 43 26.71 -34.87 9.10
CA VAL A 43 27.36 -34.28 10.26
C VAL A 43 27.39 -32.76 10.06
N ARG A 44 27.10 -32.03 11.11
CA ARG A 44 27.10 -30.54 11.04
C ARG A 44 28.45 -30.03 10.55
N ALA A 45 28.41 -28.98 9.73
CA ALA A 45 29.60 -28.25 9.29
C ALA A 45 30.39 -27.69 10.49
N PRO A 46 31.69 -27.39 10.36
CA PRO A 46 32.44 -26.67 11.38
C PRO A 46 31.69 -25.39 11.78
N PHE A 47 31.77 -25.02 13.05
CA PHE A 47 31.19 -23.77 13.52
C PHE A 47 32.02 -22.60 13.00
N THR A 48 31.41 -21.69 12.24
CA THR A 48 32.05 -20.51 11.64
C THR A 48 31.24 -19.24 11.88
N ALA A 49 31.94 -18.12 11.92
CA ALA A 49 31.35 -16.78 11.93
C ALA A 49 31.73 -16.04 10.65
N GLU A 50 30.79 -15.34 10.05
CA GLU A 50 30.96 -14.61 8.82
C GLU A 50 30.50 -13.15 8.99
N PHE A 51 31.41 -12.23 8.60
CA PHE A 51 31.16 -10.81 8.70
C PHE A 51 30.59 -10.29 7.38
N HIS A 52 29.52 -9.47 7.50
CA HIS A 52 28.85 -8.84 6.40
C HIS A 52 28.71 -7.34 6.64
N CYS A 53 29.02 -6.55 5.62
CA CYS A 53 28.66 -5.14 5.56
C CYS A 53 28.32 -4.74 4.12
N GLU A 54 27.48 -3.76 3.98
CA GLU A 54 27.21 -3.15 2.67
C GLU A 54 28.38 -2.29 2.21
N ARG A 55 28.72 -2.42 0.92
CA ARG A 55 29.84 -1.70 0.27
C ARG A 55 29.37 -1.19 -1.10
N GLU A 56 29.96 -0.13 -1.60
CA GLU A 56 29.70 0.36 -2.95
C GLU A 56 30.16 -0.62 -4.04
N ASN A 57 31.26 -1.31 -3.78
CA ASN A 57 31.81 -2.38 -4.62
C ASN A 57 32.65 -3.34 -3.76
N ALA A 58 33.17 -4.42 -4.34
CA ALA A 58 33.87 -5.47 -3.62
C ALA A 58 35.16 -4.98 -2.91
N GLN A 59 35.80 -3.93 -3.41
CA GLN A 59 37.04 -3.35 -2.88
C GLN A 59 36.80 -2.15 -1.95
N ALA A 60 35.58 -1.61 -1.93
CA ALA A 60 35.24 -0.46 -1.10
C ALA A 60 35.18 -0.83 0.39
N ALA A 61 35.43 0.14 1.25
CA ALA A 61 35.15 0.05 2.67
C ALA A 61 33.65 -0.06 2.95
N CYS A 62 33.26 -0.47 4.16
CA CYS A 62 31.86 -0.61 4.56
C CYS A 62 31.17 0.77 4.57
N LEU A 63 29.89 0.81 4.17
CA LEU A 63 29.08 2.04 4.23
C LEU A 63 28.75 2.38 5.70
N PRO A 64 29.16 3.57 6.20
CA PRO A 64 28.93 3.95 7.59
C PRO A 64 27.45 4.15 7.94
N ILE A 65 26.61 4.37 6.94
CA ILE A 65 25.15 4.56 7.09
C ILE A 65 24.38 3.25 7.26
N ARG A 66 25.04 2.09 7.05
CA ARG A 66 24.44 0.77 7.14
C ARG A 66 24.98 -0.01 8.34
N PRO A 67 24.15 -0.83 8.99
CA PRO A 67 24.63 -1.68 10.09
C PRO A 67 25.63 -2.72 9.57
N MET A 68 26.61 -3.06 10.39
CA MET A 68 27.49 -4.19 10.17
C MET A 68 26.95 -5.41 10.89
N GLN A 69 27.05 -6.59 10.29
CA GLN A 69 26.50 -7.84 10.83
C GLN A 69 27.56 -8.91 10.93
N LEU A 70 27.52 -9.68 12.01
CA LEU A 70 28.25 -10.92 12.16
C LEU A 70 27.23 -12.05 12.28
N SER A 71 27.24 -12.99 11.34
CA SER A 71 26.36 -14.16 11.31
C SER A 71 27.10 -15.43 11.71
N PHE A 72 26.37 -16.38 12.28
CA PHE A 72 26.87 -17.67 12.76
C PHE A 72 26.11 -18.78 12.03
N ASN A 73 26.85 -19.80 11.57
CA ASN A 73 26.22 -20.97 10.96
C ASN A 73 25.66 -21.98 11.98
N ALA A 74 25.74 -21.64 13.26
CA ALA A 74 25.10 -22.37 14.37
C ALA A 74 24.71 -21.39 15.47
N PRO A 75 23.63 -21.68 16.24
CA PRO A 75 23.18 -20.81 17.31
C PRO A 75 24.24 -20.62 18.40
N VAL A 76 24.40 -19.40 18.90
CA VAL A 76 25.34 -18.99 19.95
C VAL A 76 24.55 -18.49 21.17
N PRO A 77 25.00 -18.81 22.41
CA PRO A 77 24.40 -18.23 23.59
C PRO A 77 24.46 -16.69 23.56
N ARG A 78 23.33 -16.03 23.77
CA ARG A 78 23.22 -14.55 23.72
C ARG A 78 24.24 -13.86 24.63
N LYS A 79 24.52 -14.43 25.80
CA LYS A 79 25.51 -13.90 26.74
C LYS A 79 26.93 -13.81 26.11
N LEU A 80 27.33 -14.80 25.33
CA LEU A 80 28.60 -14.78 24.59
C LEU A 80 28.54 -13.80 23.42
N ALA A 81 27.45 -13.78 22.68
CA ALA A 81 27.24 -12.87 21.56
C ALA A 81 27.24 -11.41 22.01
N ALA A 82 26.63 -11.08 23.16
CA ALA A 82 26.61 -9.75 23.75
C ALA A 82 27.98 -9.23 24.19
N ALA A 83 28.95 -10.11 24.37
CA ALA A 83 30.34 -9.76 24.72
C ALA A 83 31.20 -9.42 23.51
N ILE A 84 30.73 -9.62 22.29
CA ILE A 84 31.41 -9.19 21.05
C ILE A 84 31.54 -7.68 21.04
N ARG A 85 32.65 -7.15 20.54
CA ARG A 85 32.91 -5.72 20.47
C ARG A 85 33.40 -5.32 19.08
N LEU A 86 32.86 -4.22 18.57
CA LEU A 86 33.40 -3.51 17.41
C LEU A 86 34.12 -2.27 17.93
N LYS A 87 35.45 -2.29 17.91
CA LYS A 87 36.32 -1.26 18.48
C LYS A 87 36.86 -0.36 17.39
N GLY A 88 36.56 0.93 17.45
CA GLY A 88 37.23 2.02 16.73
C GLY A 88 38.26 2.71 17.60
N ALA A 89 38.89 3.76 17.06
CA ALA A 89 39.94 4.51 17.76
C ALA A 89 39.41 5.22 19.03
N GLN A 90 38.19 5.70 19.01
CA GLN A 90 37.58 6.49 20.11
C GLN A 90 36.29 5.86 20.65
N GLU A 91 35.81 4.78 20.06
CA GLU A 91 34.51 4.16 20.39
C GLU A 91 34.62 2.64 20.46
N SER A 92 33.81 2.05 21.34
CA SER A 92 33.63 0.60 21.43
C SER A 92 32.16 0.29 21.46
N MET A 93 31.67 -0.35 20.40
CA MET A 93 30.26 -0.63 20.22
C MET A 93 29.90 -2.04 20.67
N SER A 94 28.78 -2.16 21.34
CA SER A 94 28.14 -3.41 21.68
C SER A 94 27.15 -3.80 20.58
N PRO A 95 26.95 -5.10 20.33
CA PRO A 95 25.97 -5.53 19.36
C PRO A 95 24.54 -5.28 19.79
N ARG A 96 23.64 -5.08 18.82
CA ARG A 96 22.19 -5.10 18.97
C ARG A 96 21.63 -6.42 18.46
N PHE A 97 20.47 -6.77 18.93
CA PHE A 97 19.75 -8.01 18.57
C PHE A 97 18.39 -7.63 17.97
N ASP A 98 17.90 -8.42 17.00
CA ASP A 98 16.73 -8.10 16.19
C ASP A 98 15.39 -8.10 16.94
N SER A 99 15.32 -8.59 18.18
CA SER A 99 14.12 -8.54 18.99
C SER A 99 14.43 -8.13 20.43
N ASP A 100 13.88 -7.00 20.85
CA ASP A 100 13.97 -6.54 22.24
C ASP A 100 13.06 -7.34 23.19
N ASP A 101 11.99 -7.96 22.69
CA ASP A 101 10.97 -8.66 23.50
C ASP A 101 11.39 -10.05 24.01
N GLU A 102 12.33 -10.71 23.35
CA GLU A 102 12.96 -11.94 23.85
C GLU A 102 14.26 -11.66 24.64
N ALA A 103 14.60 -10.41 24.78
CA ALA A 103 15.85 -9.92 25.34
C ALA A 103 16.06 -10.24 26.83
N ALA A 104 15.01 -10.53 27.54
CA ALA A 104 15.05 -10.75 28.99
C ALA A 104 15.54 -12.17 29.39
N GLN A 105 15.76 -13.09 28.45
CA GLN A 105 16.20 -14.43 28.78
C GLN A 105 17.71 -14.58 28.53
N ALA A 106 18.48 -14.67 29.59
CA ALA A 106 19.94 -14.85 29.57
C ALA A 106 20.38 -16.11 28.79
N ASP A 107 19.52 -17.08 28.61
CA ASP A 107 19.73 -18.34 27.93
C ASP A 107 19.29 -18.37 26.45
N ALA A 108 18.85 -17.22 25.89
CA ALA A 108 18.45 -17.14 24.49
C ALA A 108 19.62 -17.46 23.54
N LEU A 109 19.31 -18.10 22.43
CA LEU A 109 20.24 -18.42 21.37
C LEU A 109 20.06 -17.45 20.21
N VAL A 110 21.16 -16.98 19.62
CA VAL A 110 21.18 -16.05 18.48
C VAL A 110 22.01 -16.62 17.34
N SER A 111 21.59 -16.35 16.10
CA SER A 111 22.32 -16.74 14.89
C SER A 111 23.07 -15.58 14.24
N SER A 112 22.85 -14.35 14.67
CA SER A 112 23.56 -13.17 14.20
C SER A 112 23.55 -12.05 15.24
N VAL A 113 24.46 -11.10 15.08
CA VAL A 113 24.50 -9.84 15.83
C VAL A 113 24.72 -8.69 14.86
N GLN A 114 24.16 -7.51 15.19
CA GLN A 114 24.31 -6.30 14.39
C GLN A 114 24.96 -5.18 15.21
N PHE A 115 25.78 -4.37 14.54
CA PHE A 115 26.29 -3.11 15.06
C PHE A 115 25.55 -1.98 14.37
N ALA A 116 24.82 -1.18 15.14
CA ALA A 116 23.90 -0.18 14.62
C ALA A 116 24.62 0.94 13.86
N ALA A 117 24.02 1.37 12.76
CA ALA A 117 24.38 2.60 12.08
C ALA A 117 23.75 3.83 12.79
N PRO A 118 24.26 5.06 12.55
CA PRO A 118 25.46 5.37 11.76
C PRO A 118 26.77 5.09 12.52
N LEU A 119 27.78 4.68 11.75
CA LEU A 119 29.14 4.49 12.24
C LEU A 119 29.99 5.70 11.87
N SER A 120 31.13 5.90 12.53
CA SER A 120 32.07 6.98 12.20
C SER A 120 32.66 6.77 10.79
N GLU A 121 32.78 7.86 10.02
CA GLU A 121 33.31 7.83 8.65
C GLU A 121 34.83 7.59 8.64
N ASN A 122 35.31 6.96 7.56
CA ASN A 122 36.74 6.75 7.29
C ASN A 122 37.52 6.19 8.52
N THR A 123 36.84 5.34 9.28
CA THR A 123 37.36 4.86 10.56
C THR A 123 37.73 3.38 10.47
N PRO A 124 38.95 3.00 10.89
CA PRO A 124 39.33 1.61 11.06
C PRO A 124 38.69 1.04 12.33
N TYR A 125 38.12 -0.15 12.22
CA TYR A 125 37.54 -0.90 13.32
C TYR A 125 38.20 -2.27 13.45
N GLN A 126 38.13 -2.82 14.66
CA GLN A 126 38.45 -4.21 14.96
C GLN A 126 37.25 -4.92 15.58
N LEU A 127 36.83 -6.01 14.97
CA LEU A 127 35.76 -6.85 15.49
C LEU A 127 36.42 -7.96 16.36
N GLU A 128 36.17 -7.85 17.66
CA GLU A 128 36.74 -8.76 18.66
C GLU A 128 35.70 -9.72 19.20
N LEU A 129 36.08 -10.98 19.30
CA LEU A 129 35.28 -12.02 19.95
C LEU A 129 35.77 -12.25 21.37
N PRO A 130 34.90 -12.61 22.34
CA PRO A 130 35.30 -12.97 23.68
C PRO A 130 36.12 -14.26 23.67
N LYS A 131 37.02 -14.39 24.65
CA LYS A 131 37.82 -15.62 24.82
C LYS A 131 36.91 -16.84 24.97
N GLY A 132 37.28 -17.93 24.27
CA GLY A 132 36.52 -19.17 24.33
C GLY A 132 35.16 -19.12 23.67
N PHE A 133 35.00 -18.32 22.62
CA PHE A 133 33.74 -18.20 21.85
C PHE A 133 33.32 -19.56 21.27
N LYS A 134 32.12 -20.01 21.58
CA LYS A 134 31.57 -21.32 21.23
C LYS A 134 30.10 -21.22 20.89
N ASP A 135 29.61 -22.19 20.10
CA ASP A 135 28.19 -22.35 19.84
C ASP A 135 27.45 -23.02 21.01
N ALA A 136 26.13 -23.10 20.87
CA ALA A 136 25.26 -23.74 21.86
C ALA A 136 25.54 -25.24 22.09
N SER A 137 26.25 -25.88 21.17
CA SER A 137 26.72 -27.27 21.29
C SER A 137 28.16 -27.37 21.83
N ASN A 138 28.71 -26.30 22.40
CA ASN A 138 30.06 -26.21 22.98
C ASN A 138 31.20 -26.46 21.96
N ARG A 139 30.95 -26.24 20.65
CA ARG A 139 31.97 -26.33 19.60
C ARG A 139 32.74 -25.01 19.51
N ALA A 140 34.06 -25.11 19.42
CA ALA A 140 34.93 -23.96 19.21
C ALA A 140 34.76 -23.41 17.78
N LEU A 141 35.00 -22.12 17.62
CA LEU A 141 34.97 -21.46 16.32
C LEU A 141 36.11 -21.95 15.43
N ALA A 142 35.79 -22.46 14.24
CA ALA A 142 36.77 -23.04 13.33
C ALA A 142 37.64 -21.99 12.63
N ASN A 143 37.11 -20.78 12.45
CA ASN A 143 37.85 -19.65 11.87
C ASN A 143 38.20 -18.57 12.91
N ALA A 144 38.51 -19.00 14.14
CA ALA A 144 38.91 -18.10 15.23
C ALA A 144 40.16 -17.25 14.90
N ASP A 145 41.09 -17.79 14.11
CA ASP A 145 42.32 -17.10 13.68
C ASP A 145 42.05 -15.87 12.78
N SER A 146 40.84 -15.75 12.22
CA SER A 146 40.41 -14.58 11.48
C SER A 146 40.06 -13.38 12.38
N PHE A 147 40.02 -13.58 13.71
CA PHE A 147 39.68 -12.53 14.67
C PHE A 147 40.90 -12.20 15.57
N PRO A 148 41.11 -10.94 15.93
CA PRO A 148 40.25 -9.78 15.63
C PRO A 148 40.24 -9.41 14.14
N LEU A 149 39.03 -9.31 13.57
CA LEU A 149 38.84 -8.97 12.17
C LEU A 149 38.98 -7.47 11.98
N LYS A 150 39.88 -7.04 11.09
CA LYS A 150 40.05 -5.64 10.72
C LYS A 150 39.02 -5.28 9.66
N VAL A 151 38.23 -4.26 9.91
CA VAL A 151 37.24 -3.70 8.99
C VAL A 151 37.41 -2.18 8.96
N ALA A 152 36.94 -1.52 7.92
CA ALA A 152 36.96 -0.06 7.86
C ALA A 152 35.66 0.46 7.25
N THR A 153 35.22 1.61 7.75
CA THR A 153 34.18 2.40 7.10
C THR A 153 34.79 3.33 6.05
N GLY A 154 34.06 3.57 4.97
CA GLY A 154 34.34 4.65 4.02
C GLY A 154 33.71 5.97 4.42
N GLY A 155 33.69 6.93 3.51
CA GLY A 155 32.91 8.15 3.64
C GLY A 155 31.43 7.89 3.48
N MET A 156 30.59 8.83 3.92
CA MET A 156 29.15 8.77 3.63
C MET A 156 28.91 8.78 2.12
N PRO A 157 28.03 7.92 1.61
CA PRO A 157 27.73 7.88 0.18
C PRO A 157 27.12 9.21 -0.28
N PRO A 158 27.33 9.61 -1.54
CA PRO A 158 26.72 10.81 -2.09
C PRO A 158 25.19 10.69 -2.06
N LEU A 159 24.52 11.83 -1.87
CA LEU A 159 23.06 11.91 -1.81
C LEU A 159 22.58 13.19 -2.50
N ALA A 160 21.57 13.07 -3.33
CA ALA A 160 20.70 14.18 -3.72
C ALA A 160 19.26 13.70 -3.62
N LYS A 161 18.44 14.40 -2.83
CA LYS A 161 17.04 14.02 -2.58
C LYS A 161 16.18 15.26 -2.45
N PHE A 162 15.15 15.37 -3.28
CA PHE A 162 14.11 16.37 -3.09
C PHE A 162 13.22 16.00 -1.89
N ALA A 163 12.79 17.01 -1.14
CA ALA A 163 11.92 16.82 0.02
C ALA A 163 10.57 16.21 -0.37
N ALA A 164 10.05 16.59 -1.54
CA ALA A 164 8.86 16.02 -2.15
C ALA A 164 9.18 15.55 -3.57
N ALA A 165 9.06 14.26 -3.82
CA ALA A 165 9.20 13.66 -5.14
C ALA A 165 8.15 12.53 -5.24
N PRO A 166 7.58 12.30 -6.42
CA PRO A 166 7.82 12.96 -7.70
C PRO A 166 7.13 14.33 -7.88
N PHE A 167 6.33 14.79 -6.92
CA PHE A 167 5.63 16.07 -6.96
C PHE A 167 5.51 16.69 -5.57
N GLY A 168 5.66 18.03 -5.50
CA GLY A 168 5.44 18.80 -4.28
C GLY A 168 4.91 20.20 -4.55
N ILE A 169 4.26 20.78 -3.55
CA ILE A 169 3.83 22.16 -3.56
C ILE A 169 4.81 22.97 -2.72
N VAL A 170 5.31 24.06 -3.29
CA VAL A 170 6.17 25.03 -2.62
C VAL A 170 5.35 26.30 -2.45
N GLU A 171 5.05 26.64 -1.21
CA GLU A 171 4.32 27.85 -0.89
C GLU A 171 5.13 29.09 -1.29
N ARG A 172 4.50 30.00 -2.05
CA ARG A 172 5.05 31.29 -2.36
C ARG A 172 4.60 32.28 -1.30
N LEU A 173 5.49 32.60 -0.38
CA LEU A 173 5.22 33.66 0.60
C LEU A 173 5.06 35.00 -0.14
N ALA A 174 4.03 35.75 0.24
CA ALA A 174 3.60 36.96 -0.47
C ALA A 174 4.53 38.19 -0.25
N GLU A 175 5.75 37.99 0.22
CA GLU A 175 6.70 39.07 0.52
C GLU A 175 7.50 39.54 -0.69
N GLY A 176 6.78 40.16 -1.62
CA GLY A 176 7.40 40.90 -2.73
C GLY A 176 7.60 40.12 -4.02
N LYS A 177 7.59 40.87 -5.09
CA LYS A 177 7.65 40.39 -6.48
C LYS A 177 8.93 39.66 -6.83
N ASP A 178 10.01 39.97 -6.12
CA ASP A 178 11.36 39.53 -6.43
C ASP A 178 11.92 38.46 -5.48
N THR A 179 11.12 37.99 -4.50
CA THR A 179 11.55 36.93 -3.60
C THR A 179 11.22 35.57 -4.21
N PRO A 180 12.20 34.79 -4.68
CA PRO A 180 11.94 33.47 -5.25
C PRO A 180 11.55 32.49 -4.15
N ALA A 181 10.61 31.61 -4.47
CA ALA A 181 10.34 30.45 -3.64
C ALA A 181 11.48 29.44 -3.76
N LEU A 182 11.83 28.79 -2.68
CA LEU A 182 12.95 27.87 -2.62
C LEU A 182 12.46 26.41 -2.57
N LEU A 183 12.74 25.63 -3.60
CA LEU A 183 12.51 24.20 -3.59
C LEU A 183 13.64 23.52 -2.79
N PRO A 184 13.37 22.90 -1.63
CA PRO A 184 14.40 22.29 -0.82
C PRO A 184 14.90 20.99 -1.44
N VAL A 185 16.21 20.83 -1.47
CA VAL A 185 16.91 19.59 -1.83
C VAL A 185 17.98 19.28 -0.80
N THR A 186 18.06 18.04 -0.38
CA THR A 186 19.14 17.56 0.50
C THR A 186 20.27 17.02 -0.34
N LEU A 187 21.48 17.58 -0.15
CA LEU A 187 22.70 17.19 -0.85
C LEU A 187 23.74 16.69 0.14
N ARG A 188 24.53 15.68 -0.25
CA ARG A 188 25.68 15.18 0.50
C ARG A 188 26.71 14.61 -0.48
N ASN A 189 27.97 15.00 -0.33
CA ASN A 189 29.10 14.46 -1.10
C ASN A 189 28.85 14.40 -2.63
N VAL A 190 28.14 15.40 -3.16
CA VAL A 190 27.96 15.63 -4.60
C VAL A 190 28.96 16.66 -5.11
N GLU A 191 28.95 16.95 -6.39
CA GLU A 191 29.82 17.94 -7.00
C GLU A 191 29.72 19.31 -6.26
N ALA A 192 30.83 19.99 -6.14
CA ALA A 192 30.89 21.25 -5.38
C ALA A 192 29.96 22.32 -5.93
N ASP A 193 29.71 22.33 -7.23
CA ASP A 193 28.78 23.24 -7.92
C ASP A 193 27.29 22.94 -7.61
N LEU A 194 26.97 21.77 -7.07
CA LEU A 194 25.65 21.46 -6.54
C LEU A 194 25.49 21.79 -5.06
N ARG A 195 26.55 22.19 -4.37
CA ARG A 195 26.53 22.60 -2.97
C ARG A 195 26.41 24.11 -2.89
N VAL A 196 25.32 24.63 -2.43
CA VAL A 196 25.07 26.05 -2.35
C VAL A 196 25.00 26.55 -0.92
N GLN A 197 25.84 27.52 -0.60
CA GLN A 197 25.63 28.42 0.52
C GLN A 197 25.25 29.80 -0.03
N GLY A 198 23.97 30.09 -0.10
CA GLY A 198 23.47 31.41 -0.46
C GLY A 198 23.33 31.67 -1.97
N LEU A 199 22.28 32.39 -2.28
CA LEU A 199 21.76 32.72 -3.60
C LEU A 199 22.62 33.76 -4.37
N GLN A 200 23.87 33.46 -4.71
CA GLN A 200 24.65 34.34 -5.61
C GLN A 200 25.24 33.53 -6.76
N ALA A 201 24.83 33.87 -7.97
CA ALA A 201 25.39 33.31 -9.19
C ALA A 201 26.88 33.72 -9.33
N GLY A 202 27.77 32.72 -9.31
CA GLY A 202 29.21 32.90 -9.55
C GLY A 202 29.70 32.00 -10.68
N ARG A 203 30.56 32.51 -11.54
CA ARG A 203 31.18 31.79 -12.67
C ARG A 203 32.27 30.86 -12.15
N GLY A 204 32.11 29.56 -12.30
CA GLY A 204 33.13 28.56 -12.01
C GLY A 204 33.43 27.66 -13.22
N THR A 205 34.70 27.27 -13.37
CA THR A 205 35.28 26.61 -14.54
C THR A 205 35.45 25.10 -14.41
N ALA A 206 34.53 24.38 -13.85
CA ALA A 206 34.49 22.91 -13.97
C ALA A 206 33.08 22.41 -13.89
N PRO A 207 32.43 22.07 -14.99
CA PRO A 207 31.05 21.55 -14.96
C PRO A 207 31.08 20.05 -14.66
N THR A 208 30.70 19.68 -13.47
CA THR A 208 30.53 18.28 -13.14
C THR A 208 29.10 17.92 -12.75
N GLY A 209 28.33 18.83 -12.16
CA GLY A 209 26.92 18.63 -11.86
C GLY A 209 26.05 19.72 -12.50
N LYS A 210 24.80 19.45 -12.75
CA LYS A 210 23.89 20.35 -13.44
C LYS A 210 22.51 20.32 -12.83
N VAL A 211 21.93 21.49 -12.53
CA VAL A 211 20.52 21.67 -12.23
C VAL A 211 19.82 22.24 -13.43
N SER A 212 18.82 21.56 -13.93
CA SER A 212 17.99 21.96 -15.05
C SER A 212 16.55 22.15 -14.63
N THR A 213 15.89 23.18 -15.15
CA THR A 213 14.48 23.47 -14.88
C THR A 213 13.71 23.72 -16.16
N LEU A 214 12.47 23.27 -16.19
CA LEU A 214 11.50 23.58 -17.23
C LEU A 214 10.21 24.08 -16.57
N ARG A 215 9.60 25.14 -17.12
CA ARG A 215 8.35 25.72 -16.63
C ARG A 215 7.26 25.64 -17.70
N PRO A 216 6.47 24.57 -17.77
CA PRO A 216 5.28 24.51 -18.61
C PRO A 216 4.23 25.52 -18.13
N GLN A 217 3.49 26.11 -19.05
CA GLN A 217 2.48 27.13 -18.74
C GLN A 217 1.06 26.68 -19.06
N GLU A 218 0.89 25.94 -20.16
CA GLU A 218 -0.41 25.44 -20.58
C GLU A 218 -0.80 24.16 -19.84
N ASP A 219 -2.09 23.97 -19.59
CA ASP A 219 -2.61 22.81 -18.85
C ASP A 219 -2.20 21.48 -19.50
N ALA A 220 -2.24 21.40 -20.84
CA ALA A 220 -1.85 20.21 -21.56
C ALA A 220 -0.37 19.83 -21.31
N ASP A 221 0.52 20.83 -21.33
CA ASP A 221 1.94 20.62 -21.08
C ASP A 221 2.19 20.26 -19.60
N ILE A 222 1.49 20.92 -18.67
CA ILE A 222 1.57 20.63 -17.23
C ILE A 222 1.16 19.18 -16.98
N ILE A 223 0.02 18.75 -17.52
CA ILE A 223 -0.46 17.37 -17.41
C ILE A 223 0.57 16.37 -17.97
N ALA A 224 1.06 16.63 -19.17
CA ALA A 224 2.01 15.75 -19.83
C ALA A 224 3.32 15.61 -19.02
N TRP A 225 3.87 16.72 -18.53
CA TRP A 225 5.10 16.70 -17.73
C TRP A 225 4.88 16.13 -16.33
N PHE A 226 3.76 16.43 -15.68
CA PHE A 226 3.40 15.87 -14.39
C PHE A 226 3.37 14.33 -14.46
N ARG A 227 2.67 13.76 -15.43
CA ARG A 227 2.59 12.30 -15.65
C ARG A 227 3.94 11.71 -15.99
N LYS A 228 4.67 12.35 -16.89
CA LYS A 228 6.01 11.90 -17.27
C LYS A 228 6.95 11.81 -16.07
N VAL A 229 6.99 12.83 -15.20
CA VAL A 229 7.81 12.80 -13.98
C VAL A 229 7.36 11.68 -13.05
N GLN A 230 6.06 11.47 -12.87
CA GLN A 230 5.51 10.39 -12.05
C GLN A 230 5.91 9.01 -12.56
N GLN A 231 5.80 8.79 -13.86
CA GLN A 231 6.16 7.53 -14.48
C GLN A 231 7.66 7.21 -14.35
N TYR A 232 8.51 8.21 -14.50
CA TYR A 232 9.95 8.07 -14.35
C TYR A 232 10.45 8.11 -12.90
N ASP A 233 9.55 8.17 -11.91
CA ASP A 233 9.87 7.93 -10.50
C ASP A 233 10.07 6.44 -10.21
N SER A 234 9.50 5.56 -11.03
CA SER A 234 9.74 4.11 -10.98
C SER A 234 11.22 3.79 -11.25
N PHE A 235 11.72 2.69 -10.70
CA PHE A 235 13.12 2.28 -10.86
C PHE A 235 13.50 2.02 -12.33
N GLN A 236 12.57 1.45 -13.10
CA GLN A 236 12.76 1.09 -14.51
C GLN A 236 11.57 1.56 -15.34
N VAL A 237 11.84 1.88 -16.59
CA VAL A 237 10.84 2.21 -17.62
C VAL A 237 11.10 1.41 -18.88
N GLU A 238 10.06 1.17 -19.66
CA GLU A 238 10.20 0.49 -20.94
C GLU A 238 11.12 1.27 -21.89
N ARG A 239 12.03 0.57 -22.55
CA ARG A 239 12.97 1.17 -23.50
C ARG A 239 12.26 1.82 -24.69
N LYS A 240 11.14 1.24 -25.12
CA LYS A 240 10.30 1.78 -26.20
C LYS A 240 9.73 3.15 -25.81
N GLN A 241 9.30 3.29 -24.57
CA GLN A 241 8.81 4.54 -24.05
C GLN A 241 9.93 5.57 -23.83
N ALA A 242 11.05 5.16 -23.23
CA ALA A 242 12.20 6.02 -23.04
C ALA A 242 12.67 6.64 -24.38
N ARG A 243 12.60 5.90 -25.49
CA ARG A 243 12.92 6.42 -26.83
C ARG A 243 11.97 7.52 -27.31
N ARG A 244 10.72 7.53 -26.85
CA ARG A 244 9.74 8.60 -27.18
C ARG A 244 9.97 9.85 -26.35
N ASP A 245 10.35 9.66 -25.09
CA ASP A 245 10.36 10.71 -24.08
C ASP A 245 11.70 11.44 -23.95
N VAL A 246 12.81 10.77 -24.24
CA VAL A 246 14.17 11.29 -24.04
C VAL A 246 14.77 11.68 -25.39
N LYS A 247 15.27 12.93 -25.45
CA LYS A 247 15.95 13.46 -26.65
C LYS A 247 17.46 13.19 -26.64
N GLY A 248 17.87 11.96 -26.47
CA GLY A 248 19.29 11.62 -26.42
C GLY A 248 19.51 10.12 -26.62
N PRO A 249 20.77 9.69 -26.77
CA PRO A 249 21.06 8.27 -26.84
C PRO A 249 20.69 7.62 -25.51
N LEU A 250 19.97 6.49 -25.59
CA LEU A 250 19.69 5.70 -24.40
C LEU A 250 20.94 4.95 -23.96
N PRO A 251 21.13 4.73 -22.65
CA PRO A 251 22.21 3.93 -22.13
C PRO A 251 22.24 2.54 -22.78
N GLN A 252 23.43 2.02 -23.04
CA GLN A 252 23.59 0.64 -23.52
C GLN A 252 23.17 -0.31 -22.38
N VAL A 253 22.42 -1.33 -22.73
CA VAL A 253 22.03 -2.40 -21.81
C VAL A 253 23.05 -3.51 -21.97
N LEU A 254 23.78 -3.83 -20.93
CA LEU A 254 24.83 -4.86 -20.93
C LEU A 254 24.30 -6.28 -20.65
N ASP A 255 23.03 -6.43 -20.31
CA ASP A 255 22.42 -7.70 -19.96
C ASP A 255 21.17 -8.02 -20.81
N ASN A 256 20.69 -9.25 -20.77
CA ASN A 256 19.58 -9.81 -21.55
C ASN A 256 18.23 -9.08 -21.43
N ASP A 257 18.12 -8.10 -20.54
CA ASP A 257 16.91 -7.29 -20.38
C ASP A 257 16.89 -6.13 -21.39
N LYS A 258 16.55 -6.49 -22.65
CA LYS A 258 16.47 -5.50 -23.77
C LYS A 258 15.24 -4.59 -23.69
N GLU A 259 14.30 -4.85 -22.80
CA GLU A 259 13.00 -4.18 -22.76
C GLU A 259 12.97 -2.98 -21.81
N TYR A 260 13.76 -2.99 -20.75
CA TYR A 260 13.75 -1.95 -19.71
C TYR A 260 15.06 -1.15 -19.65
N VAL A 261 14.96 0.05 -19.10
CA VAL A 261 16.10 0.92 -18.81
C VAL A 261 15.90 1.61 -17.45
N GLN A 262 16.97 1.78 -16.68
CA GLN A 262 16.89 2.47 -15.39
C GLN A 262 16.52 3.95 -15.58
N SER A 263 15.41 4.36 -14.98
CA SER A 263 14.88 5.72 -15.10
C SER A 263 15.86 6.80 -14.60
N ARG A 264 16.66 6.48 -13.59
CA ARG A 264 17.67 7.38 -13.00
C ARG A 264 18.88 7.64 -13.90
N MET A 265 19.05 6.90 -14.99
CA MET A 265 20.09 7.13 -15.98
C MET A 265 19.64 8.05 -17.12
N LEU A 266 18.36 8.45 -17.13
CA LEU A 266 17.74 9.20 -18.21
C LEU A 266 17.47 10.64 -17.78
N SER A 267 17.86 11.63 -18.60
CA SER A 267 17.43 13.01 -18.42
C SER A 267 16.19 13.26 -19.28
N LEU A 268 15.09 13.64 -18.68
CA LEU A 268 13.88 14.06 -19.38
C LEU A 268 14.00 15.46 -19.95
N LEU A 269 14.80 16.31 -19.30
CA LEU A 269 15.02 17.70 -19.69
C LEU A 269 16.16 17.87 -20.72
N GLY A 270 16.98 16.84 -20.89
CA GLY A 270 18.08 16.86 -21.86
C GLY A 270 17.62 17.15 -23.28
N GLY A 271 18.11 18.24 -23.90
CA GLY A 271 17.75 18.64 -25.26
C GLY A 271 16.32 19.16 -25.47
N GLN A 272 15.55 19.37 -24.40
CA GLN A 272 14.22 19.98 -24.48
C GLN A 272 14.30 21.50 -24.66
N ALA A 273 13.40 22.07 -25.47
CA ALA A 273 13.28 23.51 -25.61
C ALA A 273 12.78 24.15 -24.32
N GLY A 274 13.23 25.37 -24.02
CA GLY A 274 12.78 26.13 -22.83
C GLY A 274 13.42 25.70 -21.51
N VAL A 275 14.31 24.71 -21.53
CA VAL A 275 15.07 24.31 -20.33
C VAL A 275 16.07 25.40 -19.97
N ARG A 276 16.05 25.81 -18.70
CA ARG A 276 17.05 26.69 -18.10
C ARG A 276 17.96 25.86 -17.23
N THR A 277 19.26 26.18 -17.31
CA THR A 277 20.27 25.66 -16.41
C THR A 277 20.49 26.67 -15.31
N LEU A 278 20.46 26.24 -14.08
CA LEU A 278 20.83 27.04 -12.92
C LEU A 278 22.25 26.65 -12.54
N ASP A 279 23.15 27.62 -12.60
CA ASP A 279 24.49 27.49 -12.06
C ASP A 279 24.39 27.72 -10.55
N LEU A 280 24.67 26.69 -9.76
CA LEU A 280 24.71 26.82 -8.31
C LEU A 280 26.12 27.30 -7.90
N PRO A 281 26.23 28.32 -7.04
CA PRO A 281 27.52 28.82 -6.61
C PRO A 281 28.30 27.77 -5.83
N GLN A 282 29.62 27.77 -6.01
CA GLN A 282 30.51 26.89 -5.25
C GLN A 282 30.63 27.35 -3.79
N PRO A 283 30.67 26.43 -2.82
CA PRO A 283 30.92 26.77 -1.43
C PRO A 283 32.37 27.32 -1.29
N ALA A 284 32.51 28.36 -0.51
CA ALA A 284 33.79 29.05 -0.31
C ALA A 284 34.79 28.27 0.57
N SER A 285 34.40 27.18 1.22
CA SER A 285 35.26 26.35 2.09
C SER A 285 34.74 24.94 2.22
N ALA A 286 35.63 23.98 2.56
CA ALA A 286 35.26 22.63 2.93
C ALA A 286 34.40 22.66 4.20
N ASP A 287 33.10 22.50 4.04
CA ASP A 287 32.17 22.42 5.17
C ASP A 287 32.21 20.99 5.77
N PRO A 288 32.50 20.84 7.05
CA PRO A 288 32.56 19.54 7.69
C PRO A 288 31.18 18.89 7.92
N ARG A 289 30.08 19.55 7.54
CA ARG A 289 28.74 19.01 7.73
C ARG A 289 28.49 17.79 6.83
N PRO A 290 27.88 16.71 7.35
CA PRO A 290 27.66 15.49 6.58
C PRO A 290 26.62 15.64 5.46
N PHE A 291 25.74 16.64 5.55
CA PHE A 291 24.74 16.95 4.52
C PHE A 291 24.34 18.43 4.61
N GLU A 292 23.79 18.94 3.52
CA GLU A 292 23.29 20.30 3.40
C GLU A 292 21.90 20.31 2.77
N VAL A 293 21.02 21.17 3.25
CA VAL A 293 19.73 21.45 2.61
C VAL A 293 19.86 22.75 1.84
N VAL A 294 19.66 22.67 0.55
CA VAL A 294 19.81 23.78 -0.38
C VAL A 294 18.44 24.12 -0.96
N GLY A 295 18.18 25.42 -1.17
CA GLY A 295 16.99 25.91 -1.83
C GLY A 295 17.25 26.22 -3.30
N ILE A 296 16.56 25.57 -4.22
CA ILE A 296 16.57 25.90 -5.65
C ILE A 296 15.54 27.01 -5.90
N PRO A 297 15.95 28.19 -6.39
CA PRO A 297 15.04 29.31 -6.60
C PRO A 297 14.12 29.06 -7.79
N LEU A 298 12.82 29.14 -7.57
CA LEU A 298 11.78 28.97 -8.57
C LEU A 298 10.78 30.13 -8.54
N THR A 299 10.25 30.49 -9.68
CA THR A 299 9.16 31.46 -9.83
C THR A 299 7.80 30.81 -9.69
N ALA A 300 6.72 31.62 -9.53
CA ALA A 300 5.35 31.07 -9.50
C ALA A 300 5.04 30.21 -10.73
N GLY A 301 4.36 29.10 -10.52
CA GLY A 301 3.91 28.16 -11.56
C GLY A 301 4.43 26.74 -11.38
N PHE A 302 4.13 25.88 -12.33
CA PHE A 302 4.59 24.48 -12.34
C PHE A 302 6.00 24.37 -12.93
N HIS A 303 6.85 23.59 -12.28
CA HIS A 303 8.24 23.35 -12.70
C HIS A 303 8.56 21.86 -12.71
N VAL A 304 9.38 21.46 -13.67
CA VAL A 304 10.11 20.19 -13.65
C VAL A 304 11.57 20.49 -13.36
N VAL A 305 12.16 19.81 -12.40
CA VAL A 305 13.54 20.05 -11.95
C VAL A 305 14.32 18.74 -11.98
N GLU A 306 15.51 18.78 -12.59
CA GLU A 306 16.47 17.68 -12.61
C GLU A 306 17.83 18.10 -12.08
N ILE A 307 18.43 17.26 -11.25
CA ILE A 307 19.82 17.32 -10.84
C ILE A 307 20.55 16.16 -11.50
N ALA A 308 21.52 16.45 -12.34
CA ALA A 308 22.39 15.48 -12.98
C ALA A 308 23.76 15.47 -12.28
N SER A 309 24.19 14.32 -11.76
CA SER A 309 25.44 14.17 -11.02
C SER A 309 26.22 12.93 -11.43
N PRO A 310 27.40 13.06 -12.00
CA PRO A 310 28.33 11.96 -12.22
C PRO A 310 28.82 11.28 -10.94
N LEU A 311 28.98 12.00 -9.81
CA LEU A 311 29.37 11.42 -8.53
C LEU A 311 28.29 10.47 -8.00
N LEU A 312 27.03 10.89 -8.05
CA LEU A 312 25.90 10.00 -7.74
C LEU A 312 25.89 8.78 -8.67
N GLY A 313 26.14 9.00 -9.95
CA GLY A 313 26.14 7.93 -10.95
C GLY A 313 27.22 6.88 -10.68
N ARG A 314 28.43 7.30 -10.33
CA ARG A 314 29.53 6.38 -10.01
C ARG A 314 29.29 5.58 -8.73
N SER A 315 28.66 6.20 -7.74
CA SER A 315 28.44 5.57 -6.45
C SER A 315 27.17 4.70 -6.38
N LEU A 316 26.08 5.12 -7.03
CA LEU A 316 24.76 4.53 -6.83
C LEU A 316 24.21 3.76 -8.04
N LEU A 317 24.78 3.92 -9.22
CA LEU A 317 24.40 3.14 -10.39
C LEU A 317 25.28 1.89 -10.50
N ASP A 318 24.66 0.78 -10.91
CA ASP A 318 25.35 -0.49 -11.04
C ASP A 318 26.59 -0.42 -11.96
N GLY A 319 27.73 -0.88 -11.46
CA GLY A 319 29.00 -0.95 -12.17
C GLY A 319 28.98 -1.69 -13.51
N ARG A 320 28.01 -2.57 -13.71
CA ARG A 320 27.79 -3.30 -14.97
C ARG A 320 27.50 -2.44 -16.16
N HIS A 321 27.15 -1.20 -15.96
CA HIS A 321 26.84 -0.26 -17.05
C HIS A 321 28.01 0.67 -17.47
N GLY A 322 29.26 0.46 -17.04
CA GLY A 322 30.49 1.20 -17.46
C GLY A 322 30.84 2.41 -16.57
N ASP A 323 32.05 2.90 -16.69
CA ASP A 323 32.52 4.09 -15.97
C ASP A 323 31.93 5.39 -16.57
N GLY A 324 31.74 6.43 -15.76
CA GLY A 324 31.36 7.77 -16.23
C GLY A 324 29.87 8.05 -16.33
N ARG A 325 29.01 7.29 -15.65
CA ARG A 325 27.54 7.50 -15.68
C ARG A 325 27.14 8.68 -14.84
N THR A 326 26.17 9.38 -15.38
CA THR A 326 25.46 10.43 -14.67
C THR A 326 24.14 9.88 -14.14
N MET A 327 23.90 10.05 -12.84
CA MET A 327 22.60 9.81 -12.25
C MET A 327 21.78 11.10 -12.27
N VAL A 328 20.51 10.95 -12.61
CA VAL A 328 19.54 12.05 -12.65
C VAL A 328 18.52 11.87 -11.54
N VAL A 329 18.41 12.85 -10.68
CA VAL A 329 17.38 12.96 -9.63
C VAL A 329 16.40 14.04 -10.04
N ARG A 330 15.12 13.74 -10.04
CA ARG A 330 14.09 14.65 -10.54
C ARG A 330 12.92 14.81 -9.60
N THR A 331 12.22 15.93 -9.78
CA THR A 331 10.91 16.17 -9.18
C THR A 331 10.12 17.15 -10.05
N SER A 332 8.82 17.25 -9.81
CA SER A 332 8.02 18.39 -10.23
C SER A 332 7.58 19.20 -9.02
N ALA A 333 7.47 20.49 -9.18
CA ALA A 333 7.11 21.42 -8.12
C ALA A 333 6.10 22.45 -8.62
N LEU A 334 5.05 22.65 -7.84
CA LEU A 334 4.11 23.74 -8.04
C LEU A 334 4.42 24.85 -7.04
N VAL A 335 4.89 25.99 -7.53
CA VAL A 335 5.16 27.17 -6.71
C VAL A 335 3.95 28.07 -6.77
N THR A 336 3.24 28.22 -5.66
CA THR A 336 1.97 28.94 -5.62
C THR A 336 1.61 29.40 -4.21
N ASN A 337 0.76 30.44 -4.12
CA ASN A 337 0.00 30.74 -2.90
C ASN A 337 -1.50 30.39 -3.05
N LEU A 338 -1.89 29.66 -4.09
CA LEU A 338 -3.27 29.25 -4.31
C LEU A 338 -3.48 27.79 -3.92
N GLY A 339 -4.62 27.52 -3.26
CA GLY A 339 -5.17 26.20 -3.04
C GLY A 339 -6.43 26.02 -3.87
N VAL A 340 -6.56 24.92 -4.59
CA VAL A 340 -7.74 24.56 -5.38
C VAL A 340 -8.38 23.32 -4.79
N HIS A 341 -9.62 23.44 -4.36
CA HIS A 341 -10.45 22.34 -3.90
C HIS A 341 -11.55 22.10 -4.93
N PHE A 342 -11.74 20.85 -5.32
CA PHE A 342 -12.73 20.49 -6.32
C PHE A 342 -13.68 19.44 -5.81
N LYS A 343 -14.96 19.65 -6.01
CA LYS A 343 -16.00 18.68 -5.69
C LYS A 343 -16.84 18.42 -6.92
N LEU A 344 -16.80 17.19 -7.40
CA LEU A 344 -17.62 16.73 -8.50
C LEU A 344 -18.95 16.20 -7.96
N GLY A 345 -20.02 16.77 -8.42
CA GLY A 345 -21.37 16.31 -8.15
C GLY A 345 -21.98 15.66 -9.40
N ARG A 346 -23.22 15.21 -9.28
CA ARG A 346 -23.93 14.54 -10.35
C ARG A 346 -24.39 15.52 -11.45
N GLU A 347 -24.84 16.70 -11.08
CA GLU A 347 -25.41 17.69 -11.98
C GLU A 347 -24.51 18.93 -12.18
N ASN A 348 -23.63 19.19 -11.24
CA ASN A 348 -22.69 20.29 -11.30
C ASN A 348 -21.40 19.96 -10.52
N ALA A 349 -20.40 20.77 -10.70
CA ALA A 349 -19.17 20.74 -9.93
C ALA A 349 -18.92 22.09 -9.25
N LEU A 350 -18.09 22.07 -8.22
CA LEU A 350 -17.70 23.25 -7.47
C LEU A 350 -16.20 23.27 -7.33
N ALA A 351 -15.57 24.37 -7.72
CA ALA A 351 -14.19 24.66 -7.40
C ALA A 351 -14.12 25.78 -6.38
N TRP A 352 -13.39 25.57 -5.30
CA TRP A 352 -13.15 26.56 -4.26
C TRP A 352 -11.67 26.91 -4.24
N VAL A 353 -11.36 28.19 -4.43
CA VAL A 353 -10.00 28.71 -4.50
C VAL A 353 -9.72 29.56 -3.27
N THR A 354 -8.66 29.21 -2.56
CA THR A 354 -8.18 29.92 -1.37
C THR A 354 -6.70 30.25 -1.48
N THR A 355 -6.20 31.14 -0.63
CA THR A 355 -4.77 31.30 -0.45
C THR A 355 -4.22 30.18 0.46
N LEU A 356 -2.98 29.75 0.26
CA LEU A 356 -2.31 28.75 1.13
C LEU A 356 -1.86 29.37 2.46
N ASP A 357 -1.34 30.59 2.43
CA ASP A 357 -0.78 31.28 3.59
C ASP A 357 -1.82 31.59 4.70
N ARG A 358 -3.03 31.97 4.32
CA ARG A 358 -4.06 32.44 5.26
C ARG A 358 -5.40 31.74 5.11
N GLY A 359 -5.57 30.87 4.11
CA GLY A 359 -6.83 30.20 3.82
C GLY A 359 -7.96 31.16 3.39
N LEU A 360 -7.61 32.37 2.90
CA LEU A 360 -8.61 33.34 2.50
C LEU A 360 -9.19 33.01 1.11
N PRO A 361 -10.51 33.22 0.90
CA PRO A 361 -11.12 33.10 -0.42
C PRO A 361 -10.44 33.99 -1.45
N VAL A 362 -10.30 33.51 -2.68
CA VAL A 362 -9.73 34.26 -3.82
C VAL A 362 -10.82 34.54 -4.83
N PRO A 363 -11.43 35.73 -4.81
CA PRO A 363 -12.40 36.13 -5.80
C PRO A 363 -11.76 36.47 -7.15
N GLY A 364 -12.50 36.25 -8.25
CA GLY A 364 -12.04 36.56 -9.60
C GLY A 364 -10.99 35.61 -10.18
N ALA A 365 -10.69 34.49 -9.50
CA ALA A 365 -9.82 33.46 -10.05
C ALA A 365 -10.51 32.75 -11.21
N ARG A 366 -9.81 32.62 -12.34
CA ARG A 366 -10.28 31.86 -13.50
C ARG A 366 -10.02 30.37 -13.27
N VAL A 367 -11.06 29.59 -13.16
CA VAL A 367 -11.04 28.13 -13.04
C VAL A 367 -11.26 27.51 -14.41
N ARG A 368 -10.48 26.51 -14.73
CA ARG A 368 -10.59 25.70 -15.95
C ARG A 368 -10.64 24.24 -15.59
N VAL A 369 -11.60 23.51 -16.12
CA VAL A 369 -11.70 22.05 -16.02
C VAL A 369 -11.34 21.45 -17.37
N SER A 370 -10.39 20.55 -17.37
CA SER A 370 -9.88 19.90 -18.58
C SER A 370 -9.95 18.38 -18.44
N ASP A 371 -9.94 17.71 -19.59
CA ASP A 371 -9.71 16.26 -19.62
C ASP A 371 -8.22 15.94 -19.35
N CYS A 372 -7.90 14.66 -19.43
CA CYS A 372 -6.55 14.15 -19.20
C CYS A 372 -5.51 14.55 -20.27
N HIS A 373 -5.91 15.20 -21.32
CA HIS A 373 -5.04 15.75 -22.37
C HIS A 373 -4.95 17.28 -22.33
N GLY A 374 -5.63 17.90 -21.37
CA GLY A 374 -5.68 19.36 -21.24
C GLY A 374 -6.67 20.06 -22.16
N ARG A 375 -7.55 19.29 -22.83
CA ARG A 375 -8.65 19.89 -23.60
C ARG A 375 -9.65 20.49 -22.61
N GLU A 376 -9.97 21.78 -22.79
CA GLU A 376 -10.96 22.48 -21.98
C GLU A 376 -12.35 21.87 -22.15
N LEU A 377 -12.99 21.56 -21.04
CA LEU A 377 -14.35 21.04 -20.98
C LEU A 377 -15.32 22.07 -20.38
N ALA A 378 -14.85 22.84 -19.40
CA ALA A 378 -15.64 23.87 -18.75
C ALA A 378 -14.74 24.93 -18.11
N THR A 379 -15.29 26.12 -17.92
CA THR A 379 -14.64 27.24 -17.22
C THR A 379 -15.59 27.89 -16.23
N GLY A 380 -15.02 28.56 -15.24
CA GLY A 380 -15.76 29.38 -14.28
C GLY A 380 -14.88 30.47 -13.70
N THR A 381 -15.51 31.45 -13.05
CA THR A 381 -14.80 32.48 -12.29
C THR A 381 -15.30 32.44 -10.85
N THR A 382 -14.38 32.55 -9.89
CA THR A 382 -14.75 32.52 -8.48
C THR A 382 -15.46 33.79 -8.04
N ASP A 383 -16.50 33.63 -7.23
CA ASP A 383 -17.27 34.69 -6.56
C ASP A 383 -16.53 35.31 -5.35
N ALA A 384 -17.18 36.15 -4.59
CA ALA A 384 -16.63 36.78 -3.39
C ALA A 384 -16.24 35.76 -2.28
N GLN A 385 -16.80 34.56 -2.31
CA GLN A 385 -16.49 33.47 -1.40
C GLN A 385 -15.39 32.53 -1.96
N GLY A 386 -14.80 32.88 -3.11
CA GLY A 386 -13.78 32.07 -3.78
C GLY A 386 -14.35 30.85 -4.49
N VAL A 387 -15.64 30.78 -4.74
CA VAL A 387 -16.35 29.61 -5.29
C VAL A 387 -16.71 29.85 -6.76
N ALA A 388 -16.31 28.93 -7.62
CA ALA A 388 -16.79 28.81 -9.00
C ALA A 388 -17.72 27.59 -9.11
N ARG A 389 -18.94 27.82 -9.57
CA ARG A 389 -19.88 26.75 -9.92
C ARG A 389 -19.76 26.44 -11.40
N ILE A 390 -19.74 25.16 -11.71
CA ILE A 390 -19.50 24.63 -13.06
C ILE A 390 -20.68 23.71 -13.39
N GLU A 391 -21.45 24.09 -14.36
CA GLU A 391 -22.63 23.35 -14.81
C GLU A 391 -22.28 22.50 -16.04
N GLY A 392 -23.05 21.43 -16.28
CA GLY A 392 -22.94 20.61 -17.48
C GLY A 392 -21.72 19.72 -17.58
N LEU A 393 -20.95 19.57 -16.49
CA LEU A 393 -19.83 18.63 -16.42
C LEU A 393 -20.36 17.22 -16.09
N SER A 394 -19.91 16.20 -16.82
CA SER A 394 -20.30 14.81 -16.56
C SER A 394 -19.85 14.37 -15.17
N SER A 395 -20.66 13.55 -14.49
CA SER A 395 -20.22 12.85 -13.27
C SER A 395 -19.12 11.82 -13.53
N ASP A 396 -19.01 11.35 -14.78
CA ASP A 396 -18.00 10.40 -15.22
C ASP A 396 -16.94 11.13 -16.05
N PRO A 397 -15.70 11.26 -15.54
CA PRO A 397 -14.61 11.85 -16.30
C PRO A 397 -14.32 11.07 -17.58
N PRO A 398 -13.87 11.74 -18.66
CA PRO A 398 -13.48 11.08 -19.89
C PRO A 398 -12.45 9.99 -19.66
N LEU A 399 -12.59 8.88 -20.38
CA LEU A 399 -11.59 7.81 -20.37
C LEU A 399 -10.28 8.30 -20.97
N CYS A 400 -9.20 8.13 -20.23
CA CYS A 400 -7.85 8.29 -20.73
C CYS A 400 -7.38 6.94 -21.25
N ASN A 401 -7.40 6.76 -22.56
CA ASN A 401 -7.10 5.47 -23.22
C ASN A 401 -5.60 5.35 -23.47
N GLY A 402 -4.83 4.87 -22.49
CA GLY A 402 -3.43 4.52 -22.66
C GLY A 402 -2.84 3.90 -21.39
N PRO A 403 -1.87 2.99 -21.52
CA PRO A 403 -1.22 2.39 -20.34
C PRO A 403 -0.49 3.43 -19.46
N ASP A 404 -0.19 4.60 -20.05
CA ASP A 404 0.53 5.70 -19.43
C ASP A 404 -0.37 6.86 -19.00
N GLU A 405 -1.64 6.78 -19.34
CA GLU A 405 -2.63 7.82 -19.12
C GLU A 405 -3.38 7.49 -17.84
N GLY A 406 -2.91 7.93 -16.69
CA GLY A 406 -3.49 7.70 -15.36
C GLY A 406 -5.03 7.69 -15.34
N GLY A 407 -5.63 7.36 -14.21
CA GLY A 407 -7.07 7.11 -14.08
C GLY A 407 -7.98 8.21 -14.65
N ASN A 408 -9.26 7.91 -14.75
CA ASN A 408 -10.29 8.80 -15.25
C ASN A 408 -10.51 9.95 -14.27
N ALA A 409 -9.88 11.09 -14.49
CA ALA A 409 -9.97 12.25 -13.63
C ALA A 409 -9.99 13.53 -14.44
N TYR A 410 -10.68 14.53 -13.92
CA TYR A 410 -10.59 15.90 -14.43
C TYR A 410 -9.37 16.60 -13.87
N PHE A 411 -8.67 17.33 -14.72
CA PHE A 411 -7.64 18.28 -14.31
C PHE A 411 -8.28 19.65 -14.09
N VAL A 412 -8.17 20.20 -12.89
CA VAL A 412 -8.80 21.47 -12.52
C VAL A 412 -7.72 22.48 -12.18
N SER A 413 -7.52 23.49 -13.00
CA SER A 413 -6.58 24.57 -12.76
C SER A 413 -7.29 25.87 -12.39
N ALA A 414 -6.67 26.64 -11.50
CA ALA A 414 -7.07 28.01 -11.19
C ALA A 414 -5.90 28.97 -11.46
N ARG A 415 -6.19 30.10 -12.08
CA ARG A 415 -5.23 31.16 -12.34
C ARG A 415 -5.75 32.48 -11.80
N HIS A 416 -4.89 33.22 -11.13
CA HIS A 416 -5.22 34.51 -10.54
C HIS A 416 -4.02 35.44 -10.58
N GLN A 417 -4.25 36.72 -10.88
CA GLN A 417 -3.22 37.73 -10.73
C GLN A 417 -3.33 38.35 -9.34
N GLY A 418 -2.34 38.12 -8.51
CA GLY A 418 -2.31 38.66 -7.16
C GLY A 418 -2.16 40.19 -7.12
N PRO A 419 -2.35 40.81 -5.95
CA PRO A 419 -2.14 42.26 -5.77
C PRO A 419 -0.71 42.71 -6.09
N ASP A 420 0.25 41.81 -5.98
CA ASP A 420 1.66 41.99 -6.35
C ASP A 420 1.91 41.95 -7.87
N GLY A 421 0.86 41.75 -8.66
CA GLY A 421 0.90 41.64 -10.12
C GLY A 421 1.50 40.33 -10.63
N VAL A 422 1.79 39.36 -9.76
CA VAL A 422 2.28 38.04 -10.16
C VAL A 422 1.13 37.19 -10.64
N GLN A 423 1.30 36.59 -11.82
CA GLN A 423 0.39 35.54 -12.30
C GLN A 423 0.66 34.25 -11.52
N ASP A 424 -0.28 33.87 -10.68
CA ASP A 424 -0.24 32.65 -9.90
C ASP A 424 -1.17 31.59 -10.48
N MET A 425 -0.84 30.33 -10.27
CA MET A 425 -1.65 29.22 -10.70
C MET A 425 -1.55 28.05 -9.71
N ALA A 426 -2.65 27.34 -9.55
CA ALA A 426 -2.68 26.07 -8.85
C ALA A 426 -3.57 25.07 -9.59
N PHE A 427 -3.44 23.81 -9.26
CA PHE A 427 -4.28 22.76 -9.82
C PHE A 427 -4.54 21.63 -8.84
N THR A 428 -5.59 20.87 -9.15
CA THR A 428 -5.91 19.60 -8.50
C THR A 428 -6.46 18.61 -9.53
N TRP A 429 -6.43 17.32 -9.22
CA TRP A 429 -7.17 16.31 -9.95
C TRP A 429 -8.43 15.93 -9.20
N SER A 430 -9.50 15.59 -9.89
CA SER A 430 -10.79 15.25 -9.28
C SER A 430 -10.74 13.99 -8.41
N ASP A 431 -9.74 13.15 -8.57
CA ASP A 431 -9.49 11.92 -7.82
C ASP A 431 -8.44 12.07 -6.70
N TRP A 432 -7.90 13.27 -6.50
CA TRP A 432 -6.96 13.53 -5.40
C TRP A 432 -7.69 13.62 -4.06
N GLN A 433 -7.50 12.61 -3.21
CA GLN A 433 -8.16 12.49 -1.92
C GLN A 433 -7.19 12.20 -0.76
N ARG A 434 -5.89 12.34 -0.97
CA ARG A 434 -4.88 12.02 0.05
C ARG A 434 -5.10 12.81 1.34
N GLY A 435 -5.20 12.09 2.45
CA GLY A 435 -5.30 12.65 3.80
C GLY A 435 -6.73 12.85 4.30
N ILE A 436 -7.74 12.86 3.43
CA ILE A 436 -9.17 13.01 3.77
C ILE A 436 -9.95 11.81 3.20
N GLU A 437 -9.35 10.63 3.23
CA GLU A 437 -10.02 9.43 2.77
C GLU A 437 -11.15 9.06 3.75
N PRO A 438 -12.38 8.85 3.25
CA PRO A 438 -13.54 8.58 4.10
C PRO A 438 -13.39 7.38 5.05
N TRP A 439 -12.61 6.37 4.62
CA TRP A 439 -12.34 5.18 5.44
C TRP A 439 -11.59 5.48 6.74
N ARG A 440 -10.78 6.55 6.77
CA ARG A 440 -10.08 7.01 7.99
C ARG A 440 -11.05 7.52 9.06
N PHE A 441 -12.25 7.88 8.65
CA PHE A 441 -13.31 8.41 9.51
C PHE A 441 -14.46 7.42 9.69
N ASN A 442 -14.27 6.16 9.30
CA ASN A 442 -15.32 5.13 9.30
C ASN A 442 -16.59 5.52 8.53
N VAL A 443 -16.43 6.35 7.50
CA VAL A 443 -17.54 6.73 6.62
C VAL A 443 -17.58 5.77 5.44
N PRO A 444 -18.62 4.93 5.32
CA PRO A 444 -18.76 4.05 4.18
C PRO A 444 -19.05 4.87 2.92
N THR A 445 -18.22 4.71 1.91
CA THR A 445 -18.38 5.33 0.59
C THR A 445 -18.24 4.28 -0.49
N SER A 446 -18.88 4.53 -1.62
CA SER A 446 -18.70 3.78 -2.86
C SER A 446 -18.49 4.77 -4.00
N ASN A 447 -17.47 4.53 -4.81
CA ASN A 447 -17.21 5.24 -6.04
C ASN A 447 -17.82 4.53 -7.25
N ASP A 448 -18.57 3.45 -7.02
CA ASP A 448 -19.21 2.71 -8.10
C ASP A 448 -20.24 3.61 -8.81
N PRO A 449 -20.25 3.62 -10.14
CA PRO A 449 -21.28 4.32 -10.89
C PRO A 449 -22.66 3.80 -10.49
N ARG A 450 -23.52 4.69 -10.04
CA ARG A 450 -24.90 4.33 -9.71
C ARG A 450 -25.80 4.95 -10.75
N PRO A 451 -26.79 4.21 -11.26
CA PRO A 451 -27.77 4.79 -12.17
C PRO A 451 -28.53 5.90 -11.46
N ASP A 452 -28.81 6.98 -12.19
CA ASP A 452 -29.58 8.11 -11.67
C ASP A 452 -31.01 7.72 -11.32
N GLU A 453 -31.50 6.66 -11.91
CA GLU A 453 -32.81 6.12 -11.68
C GLU A 453 -32.74 4.93 -10.73
N ARG A 454 -33.69 4.91 -9.78
CA ARG A 454 -33.86 3.82 -8.83
C ARG A 454 -35.27 3.27 -8.92
N ALA A 455 -35.33 1.97 -9.07
CA ALA A 455 -36.56 1.21 -8.98
C ALA A 455 -36.66 0.53 -7.61
N HIS A 456 -37.87 0.45 -7.09
CA HIS A 456 -38.18 -0.30 -5.90
C HIS A 456 -39.51 -1.03 -6.07
N THR A 457 -39.54 -2.31 -5.72
CA THR A 457 -40.76 -3.12 -5.74
C THR A 457 -41.17 -3.44 -4.31
N ILE A 458 -42.42 -3.05 -4.01
CA ILE A 458 -43.08 -3.43 -2.76
C ILE A 458 -43.90 -4.69 -3.05
N PHE A 459 -43.66 -5.74 -2.28
CA PHE A 459 -44.34 -7.01 -2.36
C PHE A 459 -45.42 -7.09 -1.27
N ASP A 460 -46.54 -7.79 -1.54
CA ASP A 460 -47.47 -8.16 -0.51
C ASP A 460 -46.84 -9.13 0.50
N ARG A 461 -45.96 -9.99 0.01
CA ARG A 461 -45.10 -10.88 0.80
C ARG A 461 -43.85 -11.29 -0.01
N THR A 462 -42.78 -11.57 0.68
CA THR A 462 -41.49 -11.93 0.05
C THR A 462 -41.19 -13.44 0.15
N LEU A 463 -42.03 -14.22 0.81
CA LEU A 463 -41.92 -15.67 0.91
C LEU A 463 -43.23 -16.31 0.41
N LEU A 464 -43.11 -17.16 -0.60
CA LEU A 464 -44.24 -17.80 -1.30
C LEU A 464 -43.98 -19.29 -1.46
N ARG A 465 -45.08 -20.04 -1.63
CA ARG A 465 -45.04 -21.43 -2.13
C ARG A 465 -45.25 -21.45 -3.64
N ALA A 466 -44.81 -22.54 -4.27
CA ALA A 466 -45.20 -22.83 -5.64
C ALA A 466 -46.73 -22.86 -5.77
N GLY A 467 -47.27 -22.27 -6.83
CA GLY A 467 -48.71 -22.12 -7.07
C GLY A 467 -49.36 -20.87 -6.43
N GLU A 468 -48.68 -20.14 -5.57
CA GLU A 468 -49.19 -18.87 -5.00
C GLU A 468 -48.96 -17.70 -5.93
N THR A 469 -49.70 -16.60 -5.70
CA THR A 469 -49.55 -15.37 -6.46
C THR A 469 -48.95 -14.29 -5.59
N VAL A 470 -47.89 -13.60 -6.10
CA VAL A 470 -47.34 -12.40 -5.49
C VAL A 470 -47.90 -11.15 -6.16
N SER A 471 -48.36 -10.21 -5.34
CA SER A 471 -48.78 -8.87 -5.81
C SER A 471 -47.67 -7.88 -5.56
N MET A 472 -47.38 -7.05 -6.58
CA MET A 472 -46.27 -6.15 -6.59
C MET A 472 -46.70 -4.72 -6.94
N LYS A 473 -46.11 -3.76 -6.24
CA LYS A 473 -46.20 -2.34 -6.56
C LYS A 473 -44.83 -1.77 -6.85
N HIS A 474 -44.62 -1.29 -8.06
CA HIS A 474 -43.35 -0.76 -8.52
C HIS A 474 -43.34 0.77 -8.41
N LEU A 475 -42.23 1.30 -7.90
CA LEU A 475 -41.94 2.71 -7.78
C LEU A 475 -40.67 3.02 -8.55
N LEU A 476 -40.66 4.19 -9.21
CA LEU A 476 -39.49 4.67 -9.94
C LEU A 476 -39.20 6.11 -9.50
N ARG A 477 -37.94 6.40 -9.22
CA ARG A 477 -37.43 7.73 -8.84
C ARG A 477 -36.12 7.99 -9.54
N SER A 478 -35.86 9.25 -9.83
CA SER A 478 -34.55 9.77 -10.19
C SER A 478 -33.97 10.56 -9.04
N GLU A 479 -32.68 10.48 -8.84
CA GLU A 479 -31.97 11.38 -7.92
C GLU A 479 -31.68 12.68 -8.66
N THR A 480 -32.11 13.81 -8.08
CA THR A 480 -31.90 15.14 -8.62
C THR A 480 -31.31 16.06 -7.57
N ARG A 481 -30.83 17.23 -7.96
CA ARG A 481 -30.33 18.27 -7.05
C ARG A 481 -31.35 18.68 -5.98
N GLY A 482 -32.64 18.64 -6.30
CA GLY A 482 -33.73 18.95 -5.39
C GLY A 482 -34.21 17.76 -4.54
N GLY A 483 -33.56 16.63 -4.61
CA GLY A 483 -33.97 15.38 -3.95
C GLY A 483 -34.41 14.33 -4.97
N PHE A 484 -35.59 13.70 -4.75
CA PHE A 484 -36.10 12.69 -5.66
C PHE A 484 -37.04 13.26 -6.71
N GLY A 485 -36.70 13.08 -7.97
CA GLY A 485 -37.54 13.38 -9.11
C GLY A 485 -38.34 12.17 -9.63
N VAL A 486 -39.10 12.38 -10.67
CA VAL A 486 -39.81 11.33 -11.42
C VAL A 486 -39.21 11.28 -12.82
N PRO A 487 -38.61 10.17 -13.26
CA PRO A 487 -38.02 10.09 -14.60
C PRO A 487 -39.05 10.33 -15.70
N GLU A 488 -38.64 10.95 -16.80
CA GLU A 488 -39.50 11.16 -17.96
C GLU A 488 -39.84 9.84 -18.66
N ALA A 489 -38.84 9.00 -18.83
CA ALA A 489 -39.00 7.65 -19.39
C ALA A 489 -39.14 6.63 -18.26
N ALA A 490 -40.01 5.66 -18.45
CA ALA A 490 -40.20 4.57 -17.48
C ALA A 490 -40.01 3.21 -18.18
N PRO A 491 -39.48 2.21 -17.48
CA PRO A 491 -39.38 0.83 -17.96
C PRO A 491 -40.77 0.28 -18.31
N ASP A 492 -40.87 -0.47 -19.40
CA ASP A 492 -42.12 -1.01 -19.91
C ASP A 492 -42.28 -2.51 -19.73
N THR A 493 -41.24 -3.17 -19.21
CA THR A 493 -41.19 -4.62 -19.05
C THR A 493 -40.75 -4.97 -17.65
N LEU A 494 -41.49 -5.87 -17.01
CA LEU A 494 -41.10 -6.54 -15.78
C LEU A 494 -40.44 -7.87 -16.12
N ALA A 495 -39.25 -8.11 -15.63
CA ALA A 495 -38.55 -9.37 -15.72
C ALA A 495 -38.40 -9.98 -14.32
N ILE A 496 -38.73 -11.27 -14.19
CA ILE A 496 -38.61 -12.04 -12.94
C ILE A 496 -37.68 -13.21 -13.25
N THR A 497 -36.53 -13.26 -12.60
CA THR A 497 -35.47 -14.24 -12.88
C THR A 497 -35.18 -15.09 -11.67
N HIS A 498 -35.30 -16.43 -11.78
CA HIS A 498 -34.81 -17.34 -10.76
C HIS A 498 -33.29 -17.40 -10.77
N LEU A 499 -32.61 -16.92 -9.71
CA LEU A 499 -31.16 -16.77 -9.67
C LEU A 499 -30.40 -18.10 -9.79
N GLY A 500 -30.94 -19.17 -9.24
CA GLY A 500 -30.28 -20.49 -9.26
C GLY A 500 -30.27 -21.19 -10.63
N SER A 501 -31.20 -20.88 -11.54
CA SER A 501 -31.32 -21.56 -12.85
C SER A 501 -31.30 -20.62 -14.04
N GLY A 502 -31.39 -19.31 -13.82
CA GLY A 502 -31.51 -18.34 -14.92
C GLY A 502 -32.89 -18.34 -15.62
N GLN A 503 -33.87 -19.14 -15.13
CA GLN A 503 -35.21 -19.13 -15.70
C GLN A 503 -35.85 -17.76 -15.53
N GLN A 504 -36.36 -17.19 -16.62
CA GLN A 504 -36.92 -15.86 -16.65
C GLN A 504 -38.37 -15.85 -17.12
N PHE A 505 -39.17 -15.00 -16.48
CA PHE A 505 -40.53 -14.67 -16.87
C PHE A 505 -40.59 -13.17 -17.14
N THR A 506 -41.29 -12.77 -18.20
CA THR A 506 -41.45 -11.38 -18.57
C THR A 506 -42.94 -11.05 -18.72
N GLN A 507 -43.30 -9.83 -18.33
CA GLN A 507 -44.64 -9.30 -18.55
C GLN A 507 -44.61 -7.78 -18.77
N PRO A 508 -45.59 -7.21 -19.50
CA PRO A 508 -45.65 -5.75 -19.73
C PRO A 508 -45.93 -5.01 -18.43
N LEU A 509 -45.35 -3.81 -18.32
CA LEU A 509 -45.53 -2.95 -17.16
C LEU A 509 -46.20 -1.62 -17.56
N VAL A 510 -47.33 -1.33 -16.94
CA VAL A 510 -48.10 -0.12 -17.21
C VAL A 510 -48.03 0.85 -16.02
N TRP A 511 -47.46 2.02 -16.27
CA TRP A 511 -47.33 3.08 -15.26
C TRP A 511 -48.52 4.01 -15.20
N ARG A 512 -48.93 4.34 -13.98
CA ARG A 512 -49.99 5.30 -13.69
C ARG A 512 -49.46 6.49 -12.89
N LYS A 513 -49.97 7.68 -13.13
CA LYS A 513 -49.67 8.85 -12.29
C LYS A 513 -50.37 8.69 -10.95
N THR A 514 -49.69 9.03 -9.87
CA THR A 514 -50.25 9.08 -8.52
C THR A 514 -50.83 10.45 -8.23
N ALA A 515 -51.71 10.56 -7.22
CA ALA A 515 -52.32 11.84 -6.82
C ALA A 515 -51.27 12.88 -6.39
N THR A 516 -50.07 12.45 -5.95
CA THR A 516 -48.95 13.31 -5.54
C THR A 516 -47.95 13.60 -6.66
N GLY A 517 -48.32 13.35 -7.93
CA GLY A 517 -47.45 13.61 -9.09
C GLY A 517 -46.38 12.56 -9.38
N GLY A 518 -46.28 11.53 -8.57
CA GLY A 518 -45.37 10.42 -8.81
C GLY A 518 -45.88 9.41 -9.84
N ARG A 519 -45.13 8.34 -10.10
CA ARG A 519 -45.52 7.21 -10.93
C ARG A 519 -45.44 5.90 -10.15
N SER A 520 -46.44 5.04 -10.34
CA SER A 520 -46.41 3.66 -9.84
C SER A 520 -46.99 2.71 -10.88
N ALA A 521 -46.53 1.47 -10.87
CA ALA A 521 -47.11 0.39 -11.65
C ALA A 521 -47.47 -0.76 -10.69
N HIS A 522 -48.50 -1.49 -11.04
CA HIS A 522 -48.97 -2.65 -10.30
C HIS A 522 -48.87 -3.89 -11.21
N SER A 523 -48.42 -4.97 -10.66
CA SER A 523 -48.40 -6.25 -11.35
C SER A 523 -48.68 -7.41 -10.38
N SER A 524 -49.04 -8.54 -10.92
CA SER A 524 -49.14 -9.79 -10.17
C SER A 524 -48.41 -10.89 -10.94
N PHE A 525 -47.82 -11.80 -10.23
CA PHE A 525 -47.13 -12.94 -10.81
C PHE A 525 -47.63 -14.23 -10.12
N ALA A 526 -48.29 -15.08 -10.89
CA ALA A 526 -48.67 -16.41 -10.45
C ALA A 526 -47.41 -17.30 -10.54
N VAL A 527 -46.89 -17.69 -9.40
CA VAL A 527 -45.76 -18.62 -9.32
C VAL A 527 -46.21 -19.99 -9.86
N PRO A 528 -45.57 -20.53 -10.88
CA PRO A 528 -45.94 -21.83 -11.43
C PRO A 528 -45.97 -22.93 -10.35
N PRO A 529 -46.88 -23.92 -10.40
CA PRO A 529 -46.88 -25.04 -9.46
C PRO A 529 -45.58 -25.86 -9.45
N ALA A 530 -44.87 -25.88 -10.60
CA ALA A 530 -43.57 -26.53 -10.75
C ALA A 530 -42.40 -25.52 -10.69
N ALA A 531 -42.60 -24.36 -10.07
CA ALA A 531 -41.56 -23.38 -9.92
C ALA A 531 -40.39 -23.94 -9.11
N LYS A 532 -39.17 -23.59 -9.53
CA LYS A 532 -37.96 -23.95 -8.79
C LYS A 532 -37.91 -23.20 -7.48
N LEU A 533 -37.48 -23.87 -6.42
CA LEU A 533 -37.26 -23.23 -5.12
C LEU A 533 -36.04 -22.34 -5.15
N GLY A 534 -36.07 -21.23 -4.43
CA GLY A 534 -34.96 -20.28 -4.32
C GLY A 534 -35.39 -18.84 -4.50
N VAL A 535 -34.40 -17.98 -4.78
CA VAL A 535 -34.58 -16.54 -4.91
C VAL A 535 -34.95 -16.17 -6.35
N TYR A 536 -35.98 -15.34 -6.46
CA TYR A 536 -36.43 -14.70 -7.69
C TYR A 536 -36.13 -13.20 -7.63
N GLU A 537 -35.32 -12.73 -8.55
CA GLU A 537 -35.00 -11.32 -8.71
C GLU A 537 -36.00 -10.63 -9.62
N VAL A 538 -36.37 -9.42 -9.26
CA VAL A 538 -37.33 -8.59 -9.98
C VAL A 538 -36.60 -7.38 -10.56
N GLU A 539 -36.60 -7.26 -11.88
CA GLU A 539 -35.99 -6.18 -12.62
C GLU A 539 -37.03 -5.46 -13.49
N LEU A 540 -36.89 -4.15 -13.57
CA LEU A 540 -37.65 -3.31 -14.49
C LEU A 540 -36.78 -2.98 -15.69
N ARG A 541 -37.22 -3.35 -16.89
CA ARG A 541 -36.45 -3.21 -18.14
C ARG A 541 -37.12 -2.27 -19.11
N SER A 542 -36.32 -1.54 -19.88
CA SER A 542 -36.77 -0.75 -21.00
C SER A 542 -36.57 -1.54 -22.30
N SER A 543 -37.62 -1.62 -23.12
CA SER A 543 -37.55 -2.20 -24.48
C SER A 543 -36.85 -1.27 -25.49
N ARG A 544 -36.53 -0.02 -25.10
CA ARG A 544 -35.84 0.94 -25.94
C ARG A 544 -34.35 0.56 -26.07
N SER A 545 -33.70 1.12 -27.09
CA SER A 545 -32.33 0.78 -27.48
C SER A 545 -31.23 1.06 -26.42
N ASP A 546 -31.57 1.71 -25.31
CA ASP A 546 -30.65 1.95 -24.18
C ASP A 546 -30.45 0.73 -23.27
N GLY A 547 -31.26 -0.32 -23.45
CA GLY A 547 -31.11 -1.61 -22.75
C GLY A 547 -31.12 -1.53 -21.22
N ARG A 548 -31.64 -0.44 -20.63
CA ARG A 548 -31.60 -0.24 -19.17
C ARG A 548 -32.36 -1.32 -18.44
N SER A 549 -31.69 -1.90 -17.45
CA SER A 549 -32.27 -2.82 -16.48
C SER A 549 -32.05 -2.29 -15.07
N LEU A 550 -33.12 -2.18 -14.29
CA LEU A 550 -33.09 -1.68 -12.92
C LEU A 550 -33.54 -2.81 -11.98
N GLY A 551 -32.63 -3.34 -11.18
CA GLY A 551 -32.98 -4.24 -10.09
C GLY A 551 -33.92 -3.53 -9.11
N SER A 552 -35.04 -4.14 -8.76
CA SER A 552 -36.07 -3.47 -7.96
C SER A 552 -36.50 -4.21 -6.70
N GLY A 553 -36.13 -5.47 -6.55
CA GLY A 553 -36.44 -6.27 -5.37
C GLY A 553 -36.30 -7.78 -5.62
N GLN A 554 -36.56 -8.55 -4.59
CA GLN A 554 -36.47 -10.00 -4.63
C GLN A 554 -37.56 -10.63 -3.78
N PHE A 555 -38.04 -11.82 -4.19
CA PHE A 555 -38.85 -12.67 -3.36
C PHE A 555 -38.32 -14.10 -3.42
N ARG A 556 -38.82 -14.97 -2.53
CA ARG A 556 -38.34 -16.33 -2.39
C ARG A 556 -39.49 -17.33 -2.51
N VAL A 557 -39.28 -18.37 -3.28
CA VAL A 557 -40.19 -19.50 -3.38
C VAL A 557 -39.59 -20.67 -2.60
N GLU A 558 -40.35 -21.19 -1.61
CA GLU A 558 -39.87 -22.25 -0.74
C GLU A 558 -41.01 -23.17 -0.33
N GLU A 559 -40.69 -24.42 -0.01
CA GLU A 559 -41.57 -25.31 0.73
C GLU A 559 -41.43 -24.99 2.22
N PHE A 560 -42.43 -24.32 2.79
CA PHE A 560 -42.41 -23.99 4.21
C PHE A 560 -43.70 -24.42 4.91
N ARG A 561 -43.53 -24.76 6.16
CA ARG A 561 -44.66 -24.98 7.08
C ARG A 561 -44.62 -23.88 8.14
N LEU A 562 -45.78 -23.39 8.52
CA LEU A 562 -45.85 -22.45 9.65
C LEU A 562 -45.34 -23.18 10.90
N PRO A 563 -44.44 -22.57 11.66
CA PRO A 563 -43.97 -23.17 12.90
C PRO A 563 -45.13 -23.34 13.86
N VAL A 564 -45.27 -24.53 14.40
CA VAL A 564 -46.28 -24.86 15.42
C VAL A 564 -45.72 -24.62 16.83
N LEU A 565 -44.40 -24.72 16.95
CA LEU A 565 -43.65 -24.58 18.18
C LEU A 565 -42.62 -23.47 18.09
N GLU A 566 -42.44 -22.74 19.16
CA GLU A 566 -41.36 -21.78 19.37
C GLU A 566 -40.47 -22.25 20.51
N GLY A 567 -39.17 -22.37 20.28
CA GLY A 567 -38.19 -22.79 21.29
C GLY A 567 -37.22 -21.64 21.64
N ARG A 568 -36.92 -21.49 22.92
CA ARG A 568 -35.86 -20.62 23.42
C ARG A 568 -34.86 -21.46 24.19
N VAL A 569 -33.60 -21.27 23.90
CA VAL A 569 -32.48 -21.88 24.63
C VAL A 569 -31.43 -20.79 24.91
N GLY A 570 -30.99 -20.75 26.14
CA GLY A 570 -29.97 -19.77 26.52
C GLY A 570 -29.49 -19.94 27.95
N PRO A 571 -28.35 -19.35 28.28
CA PRO A 571 -27.89 -19.34 29.68
C PRO A 571 -28.89 -18.57 30.56
N ALA A 572 -29.02 -18.99 31.81
CA ALA A 572 -29.89 -18.33 32.77
C ALA A 572 -29.44 -16.89 33.08
N ASP A 573 -28.15 -16.63 32.98
CA ASP A 573 -27.57 -15.30 33.14
C ASP A 573 -26.92 -14.86 31.83
N LYS A 574 -27.09 -13.58 31.47
CA LYS A 574 -26.47 -12.95 30.30
C LYS A 574 -25.12 -12.33 30.59
N ALA A 575 -24.70 -12.25 31.83
CA ALA A 575 -23.41 -11.71 32.22
C ALA A 575 -22.27 -12.63 31.75
N PRO A 576 -21.09 -12.09 31.44
CA PRO A 576 -19.92 -12.90 31.15
C PRO A 576 -19.59 -13.85 32.31
N LEU A 577 -19.50 -15.13 32.02
CA LEU A 577 -19.17 -16.14 33.01
C LEU A 577 -17.66 -16.39 33.02
N VAL A 578 -17.02 -16.26 34.17
CA VAL A 578 -15.57 -16.40 34.33
C VAL A 578 -15.26 -17.66 35.17
N ASN A 579 -14.39 -18.53 34.65
CA ASN A 579 -13.93 -19.76 35.33
C ASN A 579 -15.05 -20.69 35.81
N VAL A 580 -16.14 -20.79 35.06
CA VAL A 580 -17.26 -21.64 35.42
C VAL A 580 -17.00 -23.10 35.08
N ARG A 581 -17.47 -24.01 35.97
CA ARG A 581 -17.45 -25.47 35.75
C ARG A 581 -18.74 -25.98 35.09
N SER A 582 -19.82 -25.25 35.23
CA SER A 582 -21.12 -25.57 34.64
C SER A 582 -21.85 -24.28 34.28
N VAL A 583 -22.63 -24.35 33.20
CA VAL A 583 -23.49 -23.25 32.75
C VAL A 583 -24.94 -23.72 32.80
N PRO A 584 -25.78 -23.15 33.68
CA PRO A 584 -27.19 -23.47 33.67
C PRO A 584 -27.82 -22.88 32.40
N VAL A 585 -28.48 -23.75 31.62
CA VAL A 585 -29.16 -23.38 30.37
C VAL A 585 -30.64 -23.62 30.53
N GLY A 586 -31.45 -22.58 30.37
CA GLY A 586 -32.89 -22.66 30.30
C GLY A 586 -33.34 -23.08 28.92
N VAL A 587 -34.22 -24.06 28.84
CA VAL A 587 -34.90 -24.49 27.62
C VAL A 587 -36.39 -24.32 27.81
N GLN A 588 -37.03 -23.53 26.97
CA GLN A 588 -38.45 -23.29 26.97
C GLN A 588 -39.01 -23.53 25.58
N VAL A 589 -40.09 -24.32 25.48
CA VAL A 589 -40.79 -24.57 24.23
C VAL A 589 -42.27 -24.28 24.43
N ASN A 590 -42.82 -23.43 23.57
CA ASN A 590 -44.23 -23.04 23.58
C ASN A 590 -44.89 -23.38 22.22
N TYR A 591 -46.18 -23.55 22.22
CA TYR A 591 -46.98 -23.51 21.00
C TYR A 591 -47.10 -22.05 20.54
N VAL A 592 -46.93 -21.81 19.23
CA VAL A 592 -47.11 -20.46 18.65
C VAL A 592 -48.52 -19.91 18.87
N ALA A 593 -49.50 -20.81 18.93
CA ALA A 593 -50.89 -20.48 19.25
C ALA A 593 -51.15 -20.18 20.75
N GLY A 594 -50.13 -20.28 21.60
CA GLY A 594 -50.16 -20.03 23.02
C GLY A 594 -50.06 -21.32 23.86
N GLY A 595 -49.48 -21.21 25.07
CA GLY A 595 -49.28 -22.29 26.02
C GLY A 595 -47.96 -23.04 25.91
N ALA A 596 -47.51 -23.61 27.02
CA ALA A 596 -46.28 -24.39 27.10
C ALA A 596 -46.44 -25.79 26.48
N ALA A 597 -45.46 -26.24 25.72
CA ALA A 597 -45.41 -27.58 25.17
C ALA A 597 -44.76 -28.52 26.21
N ALA A 598 -45.60 -29.22 26.98
CA ALA A 598 -45.13 -30.16 27.99
C ALA A 598 -44.77 -31.53 27.37
N GLN A 599 -43.80 -32.22 28.00
CA GLN A 599 -43.35 -33.58 27.64
C GLN A 599 -42.83 -33.78 26.21
N LEU A 600 -42.31 -32.71 25.61
CA LEU A 600 -41.70 -32.78 24.29
C LEU A 600 -40.28 -33.34 24.37
N PRO A 601 -39.91 -34.33 23.53
CA PRO A 601 -38.53 -34.79 23.47
C PRO A 601 -37.65 -33.68 22.87
N VAL A 602 -36.66 -33.20 23.64
CA VAL A 602 -35.76 -32.15 23.23
C VAL A 602 -34.31 -32.66 23.20
N ARG A 603 -33.62 -32.44 22.09
CA ARG A 603 -32.20 -32.71 21.99
C ARG A 603 -31.44 -31.39 22.04
N VAL A 604 -30.57 -31.25 23.03
CA VAL A 604 -29.69 -30.06 23.17
C VAL A 604 -28.26 -30.44 22.81
N SER A 605 -27.60 -29.61 22.02
CA SER A 605 -26.17 -29.72 21.71
C SER A 605 -25.49 -28.42 22.06
N ALA A 606 -24.26 -28.52 22.54
CA ALA A 606 -23.42 -27.33 22.84
C ALA A 606 -22.11 -27.39 22.06
N LEU A 607 -21.74 -26.28 21.46
CA LEU A 607 -20.46 -26.11 20.79
C LEU A 607 -19.69 -24.99 21.45
N VAL A 608 -18.55 -25.33 22.01
CA VAL A 608 -17.62 -24.34 22.61
C VAL A 608 -16.64 -23.88 21.55
N ARG A 609 -16.59 -22.58 21.32
CA ARG A 609 -15.66 -21.96 20.37
C ARG A 609 -14.78 -20.96 21.10
N GLY A 610 -13.51 -20.92 20.74
CA GLY A 610 -12.62 -19.84 21.17
C GLY A 610 -13.11 -18.49 20.62
N ARG A 611 -13.09 -17.47 21.44
CA ARG A 611 -13.39 -16.09 21.06
C ARG A 611 -12.24 -15.20 21.48
N TYR A 612 -11.75 -14.38 20.56
CA TYR A 612 -10.81 -13.32 20.90
C TYR A 612 -11.56 -12.19 21.59
N LEU A 613 -11.04 -11.76 22.72
CA LEU A 613 -11.56 -10.60 23.41
C LEU A 613 -10.94 -9.35 22.79
N HIS A 614 -11.80 -8.40 22.47
CA HIS A 614 -11.44 -7.08 21.97
C HIS A 614 -12.16 -6.02 22.82
N PHE A 615 -11.46 -4.95 23.15
CA PHE A 615 -11.99 -3.80 23.87
C PHE A 615 -11.64 -2.55 23.08
N ASP A 616 -12.64 -1.72 22.79
CA ASP A 616 -12.56 -0.61 21.82
C ASP A 616 -11.44 0.42 22.13
N ASP A 617 -11.03 0.57 23.37
CA ASP A 617 -9.95 1.49 23.77
C ASP A 617 -8.56 0.82 23.88
N TYR A 618 -8.43 -0.46 23.50
CA TYR A 618 -7.22 -1.25 23.73
C TYR A 618 -6.80 -2.05 22.50
N ASP A 619 -6.86 -1.45 21.32
CA ASP A 619 -6.57 -2.08 20.02
C ASP A 619 -5.13 -2.65 19.90
N THR A 620 -4.20 -2.09 20.68
CA THR A 620 -2.80 -2.53 20.71
C THR A 620 -2.53 -3.70 21.65
N PHE A 621 -3.56 -4.14 22.41
CA PHE A 621 -3.44 -5.24 23.37
C PHE A 621 -4.15 -6.49 22.86
N SER A 622 -3.55 -7.65 23.11
CA SER A 622 -4.20 -8.95 22.89
C SER A 622 -4.59 -9.57 24.24
N PHE A 623 -5.87 -9.91 24.37
CA PHE A 623 -6.43 -10.52 25.57
C PHE A 623 -6.64 -12.01 25.32
N GLY A 624 -5.77 -12.84 25.85
CA GLY A 624 -5.86 -14.29 25.75
C GLY A 624 -5.49 -14.99 27.06
N PRO A 625 -5.90 -16.23 27.27
CA PRO A 625 -5.45 -16.98 28.44
C PRO A 625 -3.92 -17.12 28.41
N PRO A 626 -3.24 -17.07 29.57
CA PRO A 626 -1.81 -17.29 29.63
C PRO A 626 -1.48 -18.65 28.99
N ARG A 627 -0.50 -18.66 28.08
CA ARG A 627 -0.04 -19.89 27.44
C ARG A 627 0.59 -20.77 28.52
N VAL A 628 -0.11 -21.83 28.93
CA VAL A 628 0.49 -22.87 29.74
C VAL A 628 1.49 -23.59 28.84
N ARG A 629 2.80 -23.49 29.16
CA ARG A 629 3.82 -24.28 28.48
C ARG A 629 3.47 -25.76 28.71
N GLN A 630 2.99 -26.44 27.69
CA GLN A 630 3.05 -27.89 27.70
C GLN A 630 4.54 -28.29 27.61
N PRO A 631 4.99 -29.21 28.46
CA PRO A 631 6.32 -29.78 28.29
C PRO A 631 6.39 -30.36 26.90
N ALA A 632 7.45 -30.06 26.17
CA ALA A 632 7.68 -30.49 24.80
C ALA A 632 7.57 -32.01 24.69
N SER A 633 6.39 -32.49 24.27
CA SER A 633 6.25 -33.82 23.71
C SER A 633 6.79 -33.74 22.29
N GLY A 634 7.97 -34.37 22.11
CA GLY A 634 8.63 -34.39 20.83
C GLY A 634 7.81 -35.07 19.74
N ALA A 635 8.14 -34.69 18.56
CA ALA A 635 7.97 -35.29 17.26
C ALA A 635 7.04 -34.48 16.35
N GLY A 636 7.64 -33.81 15.49
CA GLY A 636 7.59 -33.44 14.11
C GLY A 636 6.35 -33.87 13.32
N GLU A 637 5.57 -32.91 12.93
CA GLU A 637 5.00 -32.86 11.59
C GLU A 637 5.45 -31.53 10.99
N GLU A 638 6.25 -31.64 9.93
CA GLU A 638 6.64 -30.51 9.09
C GLU A 638 5.38 -29.93 8.45
N GLU A 639 4.88 -28.86 9.02
CA GLU A 639 3.93 -28.00 8.34
C GLU A 639 4.69 -27.26 7.21
N LYS A 640 4.44 -27.66 5.97
CA LYS A 640 4.94 -26.96 4.78
C LYS A 640 4.61 -25.48 4.91
N PRO A 641 5.57 -24.57 4.70
CA PRO A 641 5.28 -23.16 4.77
C PRO A 641 4.28 -22.79 3.67
N ARG A 642 3.08 -22.38 4.07
CA ARG A 642 2.15 -21.71 3.18
C ARG A 642 2.82 -20.40 2.72
N ALA A 643 3.01 -20.29 1.42
CA ALA A 643 3.50 -19.09 0.78
C ALA A 643 2.70 -17.89 1.28
N ARG A 644 3.36 -16.96 1.97
CA ARG A 644 2.81 -15.65 2.25
C ARG A 644 2.64 -14.93 0.92
N MET A 645 1.42 -14.65 0.56
CA MET A 645 1.16 -13.64 -0.46
C MET A 645 1.74 -12.30 0.02
N PRO A 646 2.44 -11.55 -0.81
CA PRO A 646 2.89 -10.22 -0.43
C PRO A 646 1.67 -9.32 -0.24
N ALA A 647 1.56 -8.72 0.95
CA ALA A 647 0.62 -7.65 1.20
C ALA A 647 1.09 -6.44 0.40
N TRP A 648 0.38 -6.11 -0.65
CA TRP A 648 0.44 -4.82 -1.31
C TRP A 648 -0.48 -3.86 -0.55
N TRP A 649 0.13 -2.95 0.20
CA TRP A 649 -0.37 -1.59 0.51
C TRP A 649 0.82 -0.66 0.69
#